data_54929bb6d0b2d60075f9343518f96b1f
#
_entry.id   54929bb6d0b2d60075f9343518f96b1f
#
_cell.length_a   1.000
_cell.length_b   1.000
_cell.length_c   1.000
_cell.angle_alpha   90.00
_cell.angle_beta   90.00
_cell.angle_gamma   90.00
#
_symmetry.space_group_name_H-M   'P 1'
#
loop_
_entity.id
_entity.type
_entity.pdbx_description
1 polymer ?
#
loop_
_entity_poly.entity_id
_entity_poly.type
_entity_poly.pdbx_seq_one_letter_code
_entity_poly.pdbx_strand_id
1 'polypeptide(L)'
;MSINFESHKLDRRSFLKGAGMVGAASLLAACGGSSDKGGSASTSGAEAPNSTGAVPLKEFISFESGNRELESWNMLYTQKAEDANVITNIWDGLLSFDCYGKVVPAIASSWEHNDDSTVWTFHLRDDVDWVDVNGEVKDHLTSKDFLVGFEWVMNAYKNEANNTSMPNDTVAGAADYYEQTKAAGDAAADMTYEDMLAAGVGIEAPDDYTLVFTCKDPCPYFDTVAAYNSFYPVAPALLDELGIEGFRGCDNTTMWYNGPYLIEEYIQGNTKSYIPNPSYYDAANVSRFERLTITMISDGTISLQLYQNRELDEVDLGESSIATIQADPSNEYNQQMCEKRPKKFSYCFIFNYDKRKTDGTADENWNKAIANKAFRQCFSKGLELTKFFSRYNPINPLKCENDFFTMSGLCYTSDGTDYTSLVAKEIGLDGEKYDGQTMKRLRANNGDITDLKKQAMDELSAIGVTFPVHCSYYILAGSTTALDSATVLKQCFTDSFGDDFIVLDIETFVSSTMKEVVAPKLQSFVHMGWGADFGDPINFLTQIIVHDDNAYYSCNMTNIEGIVENGPADYQQELVDAYEQFTDLVNEGRAIVNDTDARYAAFAKAEAYFLEENLIFPTVYDVTWCLTHANEYTKINAMYGPCNYKAINWETSEEAYTTEQYEAFAAAFDAATKG
;
A
#
# COMPACT_ATOMS: atom_id res chain seq x y z
N MET A 1 -11.10 -49.86 -4.51
CA MET A 1 -11.86 -49.39 -5.67
C MET A 1 -11.09 -48.20 -6.21
N SER A 2 -10.38 -48.43 -7.30
CA SER A 2 -9.54 -47.39 -7.93
C SER A 2 -10.44 -46.60 -8.86
N ILE A 3 -10.52 -45.28 -8.67
CA ILE A 3 -11.18 -44.39 -9.61
C ILE A 3 -10.11 -43.73 -10.45
N ASN A 4 -10.08 -44.11 -11.74
CA ASN A 4 -9.26 -43.47 -12.77
C ASN A 4 -9.86 -42.13 -13.10
N PHE A 5 -9.11 -41.05 -12.91
CA PHE A 5 -9.37 -39.74 -13.52
C PHE A 5 -8.65 -39.70 -14.87
N GLU A 6 -9.39 -39.80 -15.96
CA GLU A 6 -8.91 -39.41 -17.28
C GLU A 6 -8.94 -37.86 -17.38
N SER A 7 -7.75 -37.29 -17.48
CA SER A 7 -7.54 -35.89 -17.77
C SER A 7 -7.93 -35.57 -19.23
N HIS A 8 -8.99 -34.83 -19.44
CA HIS A 8 -9.21 -34.18 -20.72
C HIS A 8 -8.28 -32.98 -20.86
N LYS A 9 -7.18 -33.20 -21.54
CA LYS A 9 -6.33 -32.10 -22.06
C LYS A 9 -7.09 -31.40 -23.18
N LEU A 10 -7.63 -30.21 -22.93
CA LEU A 10 -8.08 -29.29 -23.98
C LEU A 10 -6.83 -28.61 -24.56
N ASP A 11 -6.47 -29.03 -25.77
CA ASP A 11 -5.35 -28.48 -26.53
C ASP A 11 -5.78 -27.15 -27.17
N ARG A 12 -5.22 -26.02 -26.66
CA ARG A 12 -5.42 -24.66 -27.18
C ARG A 12 -5.02 -24.47 -28.66
N ARG A 13 -4.34 -25.45 -29.29
CA ARG A 13 -3.83 -25.33 -30.66
C ARG A 13 -4.81 -25.68 -31.79
N SER A 14 -5.99 -26.21 -31.48
CA SER A 14 -6.91 -26.73 -32.50
C SER A 14 -7.92 -25.71 -33.02
N PHE A 15 -8.03 -24.48 -32.47
CA PHE A 15 -9.07 -23.53 -32.85
C PHE A 15 -8.64 -22.38 -33.79
N LEU A 16 -7.36 -22.23 -34.06
CA LEU A 16 -6.85 -21.11 -34.90
C LEU A 16 -6.30 -21.57 -36.24
N LYS A 17 -7.19 -22.06 -37.13
CA LYS A 17 -6.97 -22.04 -38.57
C LYS A 17 -8.20 -21.52 -39.28
N GLY A 18 -8.22 -20.24 -39.52
CA GLY A 18 -9.16 -19.65 -40.47
C GLY A 18 -9.62 -18.24 -40.11
N ALA A 19 -8.87 -17.25 -40.47
CA ALA A 19 -9.34 -16.03 -41.13
C ALA A 19 -8.14 -15.06 -41.32
N GLY A 20 -7.87 -14.77 -42.55
CA GLY A 20 -6.71 -14.01 -42.97
C GLY A 20 -6.93 -12.50 -42.97
N MET A 21 -5.81 -11.85 -42.91
CA MET A 21 -5.36 -10.57 -43.47
C MET A 21 -6.40 -9.57 -44.03
N VAL A 22 -6.30 -8.36 -43.55
CA VAL A 22 -6.28 -7.02 -44.21
C VAL A 22 -6.10 -6.02 -43.08
N GLY A 23 -5.17 -5.13 -42.96
CA GLY A 23 -4.45 -4.34 -43.91
C GLY A 23 -4.18 -2.98 -43.25
N ALA A 24 -2.95 -2.56 -43.22
CA ALA A 24 -2.39 -1.36 -42.59
C ALA A 24 -2.95 -0.04 -43.17
N ALA A 25 -2.89 1.01 -42.42
CA ALA A 25 -2.19 2.26 -42.75
C ALA A 25 -2.71 3.47 -41.96
N SER A 26 -1.83 4.00 -41.13
CA SER A 26 -1.36 5.39 -41.06
C SER A 26 -2.37 6.55 -41.13
N LEU A 27 -2.28 7.51 -40.17
CA LEU A 27 -1.65 8.80 -40.42
C LEU A 27 -1.77 9.74 -39.21
N LEU A 28 -0.63 10.29 -38.89
CA LEU A 28 -0.41 11.50 -38.09
C LEU A 28 -1.16 12.71 -38.66
N ALA A 29 -1.74 13.54 -37.80
CA ALA A 29 -1.67 14.99 -38.00
C ALA A 29 -1.97 15.73 -36.68
N ALA A 30 -1.10 16.63 -36.41
CA ALA A 30 -1.04 17.53 -35.28
C ALA A 30 -1.93 18.78 -35.46
N CYS A 31 -2.05 19.50 -34.34
CA CYS A 31 -2.28 20.92 -34.18
C CYS A 31 -3.69 21.47 -33.93
N GLY A 32 -3.86 21.94 -32.69
CA GLY A 32 -4.13 23.35 -32.47
C GLY A 32 -5.57 23.82 -32.31
N GLY A 33 -5.90 24.37 -31.14
CA GLY A 33 -6.86 25.45 -31.10
C GLY A 33 -8.06 25.33 -30.14
N SER A 34 -7.87 25.88 -28.99
CA SER A 34 -8.83 26.46 -28.00
C SER A 34 -10.33 26.47 -28.28
N SER A 35 -11.03 26.20 -27.23
CA SER A 35 -12.15 26.88 -26.56
C SER A 35 -13.42 26.08 -26.32
N ASP A 36 -13.74 25.99 -25.03
CA ASP A 36 -15.06 25.96 -24.38
C ASP A 36 -16.21 25.13 -24.97
N LYS A 37 -16.59 24.12 -24.23
CA LYS A 37 -17.91 23.97 -23.56
C LYS A 37 -18.10 22.55 -23.05
N GLY A 38 -18.71 22.46 -21.84
CA GLY A 38 -19.06 21.27 -21.09
C GLY A 38 -19.37 20.04 -21.93
N GLY A 39 -18.62 19.03 -21.75
CA GLY A 39 -18.82 17.68 -22.24
C GLY A 39 -18.65 16.74 -21.08
N SER A 40 -19.62 15.85 -20.89
CA SER A 40 -19.50 14.67 -20.03
C SER A 40 -18.09 14.09 -20.16
N ALA A 41 -17.35 14.08 -19.06
CA ALA A 41 -16.07 13.37 -19.01
C ALA A 41 -16.38 11.88 -19.03
N SER A 42 -16.20 11.26 -20.20
CA SER A 42 -16.06 9.80 -20.23
C SER A 42 -14.80 9.46 -19.41
N THR A 43 -14.86 8.43 -18.60
CA THR A 43 -13.73 7.85 -17.87
C THR A 43 -12.69 7.21 -18.81
N SER A 44 -12.42 7.80 -19.97
CA SER A 44 -11.28 7.42 -20.77
C SER A 44 -10.03 7.86 -20.02
N GLY A 45 -9.53 6.97 -19.15
CA GLY A 45 -8.19 7.07 -18.64
C GLY A 45 -7.26 7.43 -19.80
N ALA A 46 -6.31 8.31 -19.58
CA ALA A 46 -5.30 8.66 -20.57
C ALA A 46 -4.81 7.35 -21.22
N GLU A 47 -4.78 7.28 -22.56
CA GLU A 47 -4.23 6.13 -23.26
C GLU A 47 -2.87 5.82 -22.63
N ALA A 48 -2.74 4.59 -22.11
CA ALA A 48 -1.49 4.17 -21.52
C ALA A 48 -0.37 4.36 -22.55
N PRO A 49 0.77 4.93 -22.16
CA PRO A 49 1.86 5.15 -23.09
C PRO A 49 2.30 3.80 -23.69
N ASN A 50 2.31 3.71 -25.01
CA ASN A 50 2.78 2.59 -25.83
C ASN A 50 1.90 1.34 -25.89
N SER A 51 0.77 1.42 -26.56
CA SER A 51 0.14 0.23 -27.13
C SER A 51 1.12 -0.40 -28.15
N THR A 52 1.58 -1.61 -27.86
CA THR A 52 2.52 -2.34 -28.73
C THR A 52 1.85 -2.94 -29.96
N GLY A 53 0.51 -2.87 -30.07
CA GLY A 53 -0.27 -3.60 -31.06
C GLY A 53 -0.24 -5.12 -30.86
N ALA A 54 0.17 -5.59 -29.69
CA ALA A 54 0.19 -7.00 -29.32
C ALA A 54 -1.24 -7.57 -29.29
N VAL A 55 -1.38 -8.86 -29.53
CA VAL A 55 -2.66 -9.57 -29.39
C VAL A 55 -2.91 -9.74 -27.89
N PRO A 56 -4.01 -9.16 -27.35
CA PRO A 56 -4.28 -9.23 -25.92
C PRO A 56 -4.69 -10.63 -25.48
N LEU A 57 -4.37 -10.99 -24.24
CA LEU A 57 -4.89 -12.20 -23.60
C LEU A 57 -6.39 -12.06 -23.38
N LYS A 58 -7.12 -13.16 -23.63
CA LYS A 58 -8.54 -13.27 -23.27
C LYS A 58 -8.73 -13.71 -21.82
N GLU A 59 -7.85 -14.56 -21.35
CA GLU A 59 -7.80 -15.04 -19.98
C GLU A 59 -6.45 -14.67 -19.38
N PHE A 60 -6.44 -14.23 -18.14
CA PHE A 60 -5.21 -13.97 -17.39
C PHE A 60 -5.22 -14.80 -16.10
N ILE A 61 -4.16 -15.56 -15.88
CA ILE A 61 -4.02 -16.44 -14.72
C ILE A 61 -2.81 -15.98 -13.90
N SER A 62 -3.08 -15.54 -12.69
CA SER A 62 -2.07 -15.23 -11.68
C SER A 62 -2.17 -16.16 -10.47
N PHE A 63 -1.29 -16.01 -9.49
CA PHE A 63 -1.35 -16.79 -8.27
C PHE A 63 -1.06 -15.93 -7.03
N GLU A 64 -1.58 -16.42 -5.90
CA GLU A 64 -1.20 -15.99 -4.57
C GLU A 64 -0.52 -17.14 -3.84
N SER A 65 0.63 -16.86 -3.19
CA SER A 65 1.35 -17.86 -2.42
C SER A 65 0.96 -17.83 -0.95
N GLY A 66 0.94 -19.01 -0.33
CA GLY A 66 0.61 -19.16 1.09
C GLY A 66 -0.89 -19.25 1.34
N ASN A 67 -1.28 -19.16 2.61
CA ASN A 67 -2.68 -19.22 3.03
C ASN A 67 -3.27 -17.80 3.14
N ARG A 68 -3.49 -17.17 1.99
CA ARG A 68 -4.03 -15.81 1.85
C ARG A 68 -5.50 -15.84 1.44
N GLU A 69 -6.31 -16.49 2.26
CA GLU A 69 -7.74 -16.53 2.05
C GLU A 69 -8.42 -15.27 2.55
N LEU A 70 -9.57 -14.93 1.97
CA LEU A 70 -10.42 -13.85 2.42
C LEU A 70 -10.76 -14.00 3.91
N GLU A 71 -10.67 -12.90 4.64
CA GLU A 71 -11.19 -12.83 6.01
C GLU A 71 -12.72 -12.76 6.01
N SER A 72 -13.27 -11.98 5.10
CA SER A 72 -14.71 -11.77 4.98
C SER A 72 -15.12 -11.35 3.58
N TRP A 73 -16.29 -11.82 3.13
CA TRP A 73 -16.98 -11.27 1.96
C TRP A 73 -17.75 -9.98 2.27
N ASN A 74 -17.87 -9.61 3.55
CA ASN A 74 -18.36 -8.30 3.95
C ASN A 74 -17.24 -7.26 3.72
N MET A 75 -17.36 -6.55 2.62
CA MET A 75 -16.36 -5.61 2.12
C MET A 75 -16.18 -4.37 2.98
N LEU A 76 -17.15 -4.08 3.84
CA LEU A 76 -17.12 -2.96 4.77
C LEU A 76 -16.40 -3.31 6.08
N TYR A 77 -15.94 -4.55 6.23
CA TYR A 77 -15.32 -5.05 7.45
C TYR A 77 -13.79 -4.91 7.48
N THR A 78 -13.13 -5.21 6.36
CA THR A 78 -11.70 -5.49 6.33
C THR A 78 -10.84 -4.33 5.81
N GLN A 79 -9.56 -4.33 6.20
CA GLN A 79 -8.50 -3.51 5.62
C GLN A 79 -7.32 -4.37 5.12
N LYS A 80 -7.49 -5.68 4.99
CA LYS A 80 -6.43 -6.58 4.54
C LYS A 80 -6.19 -6.49 3.04
N ALA A 81 -4.93 -6.53 2.63
CA ALA A 81 -4.54 -6.51 1.22
C ALA A 81 -5.07 -7.72 0.44
N GLU A 82 -5.16 -8.88 1.08
CA GLU A 82 -5.70 -10.10 0.49
C GLU A 82 -7.18 -9.94 0.11
N ASP A 83 -7.96 -9.31 0.98
CA ASP A 83 -9.36 -9.02 0.73
C ASP A 83 -9.51 -7.93 -0.33
N ALA A 84 -8.62 -6.92 -0.34
CA ALA A 84 -8.61 -5.85 -1.34
C ALA A 84 -8.45 -6.38 -2.78
N ASN A 85 -7.72 -7.48 -3.00
CA ASN A 85 -7.62 -8.14 -4.30
C ASN A 85 -8.97 -8.58 -4.86
N VAL A 86 -9.91 -8.92 -3.99
CA VAL A 86 -11.27 -9.31 -4.36
C VAL A 86 -12.19 -8.10 -4.42
N ILE A 87 -12.24 -7.35 -3.33
CA ILE A 87 -13.15 -6.21 -3.11
C ILE A 87 -13.14 -5.24 -4.29
N THR A 88 -11.96 -4.77 -4.68
CA THR A 88 -11.82 -3.73 -5.70
C THR A 88 -12.19 -4.19 -7.11
N ASN A 89 -12.30 -5.49 -7.34
CA ASN A 89 -12.73 -6.06 -8.61
C ASN A 89 -14.24 -6.28 -8.71
N ILE A 90 -14.94 -6.39 -7.58
CA ILE A 90 -16.37 -6.74 -7.56
C ILE A 90 -17.26 -5.64 -7.00
N TRP A 91 -16.67 -4.64 -6.32
CA TRP A 91 -17.35 -3.46 -5.84
C TRP A 91 -16.62 -2.20 -6.27
N ASP A 92 -17.38 -1.14 -6.51
CA ASP A 92 -16.89 0.21 -6.74
C ASP A 92 -17.33 1.16 -5.61
N GLY A 93 -16.46 2.14 -5.32
CA GLY A 93 -16.73 3.26 -4.44
C GLY A 93 -16.94 4.56 -5.21
N LEU A 94 -16.86 5.69 -4.50
CA LEU A 94 -17.04 7.02 -5.08
C LEU A 94 -16.01 7.31 -6.18
N LEU A 95 -14.74 7.01 -5.93
CA LEU A 95 -13.62 7.37 -6.79
C LEU A 95 -12.68 6.18 -7.02
N SER A 96 -11.87 6.28 -8.07
CA SER A 96 -10.84 5.32 -8.42
C SER A 96 -9.54 6.05 -8.77
N PHE A 97 -8.56 5.32 -9.34
CA PHE A 97 -7.26 5.89 -9.74
C PHE A 97 -6.88 5.42 -11.15
N ASP A 98 -6.07 6.24 -11.83
CA ASP A 98 -5.45 5.85 -13.09
C ASP A 98 -4.08 5.17 -12.88
N CYS A 99 -3.40 4.83 -13.98
CA CYS A 99 -2.08 4.21 -13.94
C CYS A 99 -0.97 5.13 -13.39
N TYR A 100 -1.24 6.43 -13.26
CA TYR A 100 -0.33 7.42 -12.68
C TYR A 100 -0.62 7.74 -11.22
N GLY A 101 -1.64 7.10 -10.63
CA GLY A 101 -2.07 7.33 -9.25
C GLY A 101 -2.93 8.57 -9.06
N LYS A 102 -3.41 9.19 -10.14
CA LYS A 102 -4.33 10.34 -10.06
C LYS A 102 -5.74 9.86 -9.75
N VAL A 103 -6.44 10.58 -8.88
CA VAL A 103 -7.84 10.33 -8.59
C VAL A 103 -8.69 10.56 -9.85
N VAL A 104 -9.55 9.61 -10.15
CA VAL A 104 -10.45 9.65 -11.31
C VAL A 104 -11.88 9.29 -10.90
N PRO A 105 -12.88 9.73 -11.66
CA PRO A 105 -14.27 9.36 -11.42
C PRO A 105 -14.49 7.84 -11.39
N ALA A 106 -15.40 7.40 -10.47
CA ALA A 106 -15.99 6.07 -10.49
C ALA A 106 -17.51 6.20 -10.36
N ILE A 107 -18.14 5.82 -9.24
CA ILE A 107 -19.57 6.07 -9.01
C ILE A 107 -19.85 7.58 -8.93
N ALA A 108 -18.96 8.38 -8.33
CA ALA A 108 -19.04 9.83 -8.47
C ALA A 108 -18.46 10.25 -9.83
N SER A 109 -19.28 10.92 -10.63
CA SER A 109 -18.88 11.48 -11.94
C SER A 109 -18.06 12.76 -11.83
N SER A 110 -18.23 13.50 -10.71
CA SER A 110 -17.47 14.70 -10.36
C SER A 110 -17.59 14.98 -8.86
N TRP A 111 -16.66 15.79 -8.34
CA TRP A 111 -16.68 16.25 -6.96
C TRP A 111 -16.09 17.64 -6.84
N GLU A 112 -16.44 18.30 -5.74
CA GLU A 112 -15.94 19.63 -5.40
C GLU A 112 -15.90 19.80 -3.88
N HIS A 113 -15.17 20.80 -3.41
CA HIS A 113 -15.11 21.13 -1.98
C HIS A 113 -15.19 22.64 -1.78
N ASN A 114 -15.54 23.05 -0.55
CA ASN A 114 -15.53 24.46 -0.15
C ASN A 114 -14.08 24.97 0.06
N ASP A 115 -13.92 26.28 0.25
CA ASP A 115 -12.62 26.95 0.29
C ASP A 115 -11.67 26.42 1.37
N ASP A 116 -12.18 25.88 2.48
CA ASP A 116 -11.38 25.35 3.59
C ASP A 116 -11.31 23.82 3.63
N SER A 117 -11.81 23.16 2.59
CA SER A 117 -11.81 21.70 2.45
C SER A 117 -12.48 20.94 3.62
N THR A 118 -13.47 21.59 4.26
CA THR A 118 -14.26 20.95 5.32
C THR A 118 -15.56 20.35 4.81
N VAL A 119 -16.05 20.75 3.63
CA VAL A 119 -17.26 20.19 3.01
C VAL A 119 -16.95 19.74 1.60
N TRP A 120 -17.23 18.47 1.33
CA TRP A 120 -17.02 17.83 0.04
C TRP A 120 -18.34 17.35 -0.54
N THR A 121 -18.59 17.68 -1.80
CA THR A 121 -19.81 17.31 -2.54
C THR A 121 -19.44 16.39 -3.70
N PHE A 122 -20.07 15.22 -3.74
CA PHE A 122 -19.88 14.22 -4.81
C PHE A 122 -21.19 14.12 -5.61
N HIS A 123 -21.08 14.24 -6.93
CA HIS A 123 -22.17 14.07 -7.88
C HIS A 123 -22.13 12.67 -8.47
N LEU A 124 -23.10 11.85 -8.13
CA LEU A 124 -23.14 10.43 -8.52
C LEU A 124 -23.63 10.26 -9.97
N ARG A 125 -23.29 9.16 -10.56
CA ARG A 125 -23.84 8.66 -11.82
C ARG A 125 -25.27 8.15 -11.58
N ASP A 126 -26.07 8.13 -12.65
CA ASP A 126 -27.43 7.60 -12.64
C ASP A 126 -27.57 6.30 -13.46
N ASP A 127 -26.45 5.62 -13.76
CA ASP A 127 -26.37 4.42 -14.59
C ASP A 127 -25.63 3.26 -13.90
N VAL A 128 -25.65 3.20 -12.56
CA VAL A 128 -25.00 2.15 -11.78
C VAL A 128 -26.05 1.20 -11.20
N ASP A 129 -25.91 -0.08 -11.54
CA ASP A 129 -26.82 -1.13 -11.06
C ASP A 129 -26.10 -2.07 -10.07
N TRP A 130 -26.88 -2.54 -9.11
CA TRP A 130 -26.55 -3.73 -8.32
C TRP A 130 -27.00 -4.98 -9.07
N VAL A 131 -26.12 -5.95 -9.21
CA VAL A 131 -26.43 -7.23 -9.86
C VAL A 131 -26.09 -8.40 -8.92
N ASP A 132 -26.76 -9.53 -9.13
CA ASP A 132 -26.40 -10.77 -8.44
C ASP A 132 -25.21 -11.48 -9.13
N VAL A 133 -24.79 -12.62 -8.61
CA VAL A 133 -23.69 -13.43 -9.14
C VAL A 133 -23.90 -13.88 -10.60
N ASN A 134 -25.13 -13.90 -11.11
CA ASN A 134 -25.46 -14.24 -12.49
C ASN A 134 -25.50 -13.01 -13.42
N GLY A 135 -25.28 -11.81 -12.88
CA GLY A 135 -25.37 -10.54 -13.60
C GLY A 135 -26.82 -10.06 -13.80
N GLU A 136 -27.79 -10.60 -13.05
CA GLU A 136 -29.16 -10.11 -13.09
C GLU A 136 -29.31 -8.87 -12.22
N VAL A 137 -29.86 -7.78 -12.79
CA VAL A 137 -30.08 -6.52 -12.08
C VAL A 137 -31.05 -6.72 -10.91
N LYS A 138 -30.64 -6.30 -9.74
CA LYS A 138 -31.40 -6.43 -8.48
C LYS A 138 -31.93 -5.09 -7.99
N ASP A 139 -31.13 -4.03 -8.10
CA ASP A 139 -31.48 -2.70 -7.66
C ASP A 139 -30.67 -1.65 -8.43
N HIS A 140 -31.03 -0.39 -8.28
CA HIS A 140 -30.34 0.75 -8.85
C HIS A 140 -29.66 1.55 -7.73
N LEU A 141 -28.36 1.87 -7.89
CA LEU A 141 -27.57 2.54 -6.87
C LEU A 141 -27.93 4.02 -6.77
N THR A 142 -28.09 4.50 -5.55
CA THR A 142 -28.35 5.89 -5.21
C THR A 142 -27.44 6.37 -4.06
N SER A 143 -27.49 7.65 -3.72
CA SER A 143 -26.81 8.25 -2.57
C SER A 143 -27.19 7.58 -1.23
N LYS A 144 -28.41 7.02 -1.14
CA LYS A 144 -28.89 6.29 0.04
C LYS A 144 -28.04 5.06 0.34
N ASP A 145 -27.51 4.38 -0.68
CA ASP A 145 -26.66 3.19 -0.53
C ASP A 145 -25.37 3.54 0.24
N PHE A 146 -24.83 4.72 0.01
CA PHE A 146 -23.68 5.24 0.75
C PHE A 146 -24.02 5.58 2.20
N LEU A 147 -25.19 6.15 2.47
CA LEU A 147 -25.62 6.39 3.87
C LEU A 147 -25.74 5.09 4.64
N VAL A 148 -26.33 4.06 4.01
CA VAL A 148 -26.51 2.75 4.62
C VAL A 148 -25.17 2.04 4.81
N GLY A 149 -24.28 2.09 3.81
CA GLY A 149 -22.93 1.53 3.91
C GLY A 149 -22.09 2.20 5.00
N PHE A 150 -22.14 3.52 5.08
CA PHE A 150 -21.40 4.29 6.08
C PHE A 150 -21.93 4.01 7.50
N GLU A 151 -23.28 3.96 7.68
CA GLU A 151 -23.87 3.56 8.98
C GLU A 151 -23.47 2.14 9.37
N TRP A 152 -23.44 1.20 8.41
CA TRP A 152 -22.97 -0.16 8.68
C TRP A 152 -21.55 -0.19 9.25
N VAL A 153 -20.61 0.54 8.64
CA VAL A 153 -19.22 0.66 9.10
C VAL A 153 -19.15 1.29 10.49
N MET A 154 -19.94 2.36 10.72
CA MET A 154 -19.93 3.13 11.98
C MET A 154 -20.81 2.55 13.07
N ASN A 155 -21.43 1.40 12.86
CA ASN A 155 -22.22 0.70 13.85
C ASN A 155 -21.45 -0.48 14.46
N ALA A 156 -20.93 -0.31 15.66
CA ALA A 156 -20.09 -1.30 16.35
C ALA A 156 -20.79 -2.66 16.59
N TYR A 157 -22.11 -2.69 16.64
CA TYR A 157 -22.87 -3.94 16.77
C TYR A 157 -23.00 -4.65 15.41
N LYS A 158 -23.34 -3.92 14.35
CA LYS A 158 -23.58 -4.49 13.00
C LYS A 158 -22.31 -5.02 12.37
N ASN A 159 -21.22 -4.29 12.52
CA ASN A 159 -19.99 -4.55 11.82
C ASN A 159 -18.79 -4.28 12.72
N GLU A 160 -18.34 -5.19 13.51
CA GLU A 160 -17.13 -5.04 14.34
C GLU A 160 -15.88 -4.72 13.46
N ALA A 161 -16.02 -3.64 12.65
CA ALA A 161 -15.13 -3.33 11.55
C ALA A 161 -13.72 -2.99 12.01
N ASN A 162 -12.75 -3.47 11.22
CA ASN A 162 -11.33 -3.14 11.41
C ASN A 162 -10.90 -1.87 10.68
N ASN A 163 -11.79 -1.22 9.91
CA ASN A 163 -11.52 -0.10 9.03
C ASN A 163 -12.23 1.21 9.42
N THR A 164 -12.52 1.38 10.70
CA THR A 164 -13.21 2.59 11.23
C THR A 164 -12.28 3.79 11.44
N SER A 165 -10.97 3.62 11.40
CA SER A 165 -10.00 4.69 11.70
C SER A 165 -10.18 5.91 10.78
N MET A 166 -10.20 5.72 9.47
CA MET A 166 -10.35 6.84 8.53
C MET A 166 -11.69 7.58 8.68
N PRO A 167 -12.87 6.91 8.72
CA PRO A 167 -14.12 7.61 9.06
C PRO A 167 -14.05 8.38 10.37
N ASN A 168 -13.53 7.78 11.44
CA ASN A 168 -13.40 8.41 12.75
C ASN A 168 -12.48 9.64 12.76
N ASP A 169 -11.42 9.59 11.96
CA ASP A 169 -10.42 10.64 11.89
C ASP A 169 -10.82 11.79 10.96
N THR A 170 -11.69 11.53 10.00
CA THR A 170 -11.99 12.51 8.95
C THR A 170 -13.41 13.07 8.99
N VAL A 171 -14.43 12.25 9.28
CA VAL A 171 -15.84 12.67 9.18
C VAL A 171 -16.34 13.19 10.53
N ALA A 172 -16.95 14.38 10.53
CA ALA A 172 -17.50 15.00 11.72
C ALA A 172 -18.54 14.09 12.40
N GLY A 173 -18.43 13.92 13.72
CA GLY A 173 -19.37 13.12 14.53
C GLY A 173 -19.29 11.60 14.33
N ALA A 174 -18.46 11.08 13.43
CA ALA A 174 -18.37 9.65 13.15
C ALA A 174 -17.88 8.86 14.38
N ALA A 175 -16.79 9.31 15.01
CA ALA A 175 -16.25 8.67 16.20
C ALA A 175 -17.26 8.66 17.37
N ASP A 176 -17.98 9.76 17.58
CA ASP A 176 -18.99 9.86 18.62
C ASP A 176 -20.16 8.89 18.38
N TYR A 177 -20.59 8.75 17.13
CA TYR A 177 -21.63 7.79 16.74
C TYR A 177 -21.17 6.35 16.93
N TYR A 178 -19.94 6.02 16.57
CA TYR A 178 -19.37 4.69 16.81
C TYR A 178 -19.38 4.33 18.29
N GLU A 179 -18.94 5.21 19.18
CA GLU A 179 -18.99 4.99 20.63
C GLU A 179 -20.43 4.94 21.16
N GLN A 180 -21.36 5.70 20.56
CA GLN A 180 -22.79 5.62 20.91
C GLN A 180 -23.36 4.24 20.57
N THR A 181 -23.10 3.70 19.37
CA THR A 181 -23.57 2.36 18.96
C THR A 181 -22.95 1.26 19.83
N LYS A 182 -21.67 1.39 20.16
CA LYS A 182 -20.95 0.48 21.05
C LYS A 182 -21.56 0.49 22.47
N ALA A 183 -21.91 1.66 22.99
CA ALA A 183 -22.56 1.79 24.29
C ALA A 183 -24.02 1.25 24.30
N ALA A 184 -24.71 1.33 23.15
CA ALA A 184 -26.07 0.82 23.01
C ALA A 184 -26.11 -0.73 22.98
N GLY A 185 -24.99 -1.39 22.63
CA GLY A 185 -24.91 -2.85 22.56
C GLY A 185 -25.98 -3.43 21.63
N ASP A 186 -26.75 -4.44 22.09
CA ASP A 186 -27.77 -5.12 21.27
C ASP A 186 -28.82 -4.15 20.68
N ALA A 187 -29.09 -3.02 21.32
CA ALA A 187 -30.03 -2.03 20.79
C ALA A 187 -29.51 -1.32 19.53
N ALA A 188 -28.21 -1.34 19.28
CA ALA A 188 -27.65 -0.77 18.06
C ALA A 188 -28.00 -1.60 16.80
N ALA A 189 -28.49 -2.83 16.94
CA ALA A 189 -29.01 -3.64 15.83
C ALA A 189 -30.16 -2.94 15.08
N ASP A 190 -31.00 -2.22 15.81
CA ASP A 190 -32.17 -1.55 15.27
C ASP A 190 -31.89 -0.10 14.83
N MET A 191 -30.69 0.43 15.08
CA MET A 191 -30.30 1.76 14.63
C MET A 191 -30.10 1.79 13.11
N THR A 192 -30.42 2.92 12.50
CA THR A 192 -30.43 3.10 11.04
C THR A 192 -29.59 4.31 10.65
N TYR A 193 -29.43 4.52 9.34
CA TYR A 193 -28.76 5.73 8.85
C TYR A 193 -29.52 7.01 9.25
N GLU A 194 -30.83 6.97 9.43
CA GLU A 194 -31.59 8.12 9.95
C GLU A 194 -31.20 8.46 11.39
N ASP A 195 -30.91 7.45 12.22
CA ASP A 195 -30.41 7.68 13.59
C ASP A 195 -28.99 8.27 13.56
N MET A 196 -28.15 7.80 12.64
CA MET A 196 -26.80 8.32 12.39
C MET A 196 -26.86 9.81 11.99
N LEU A 197 -27.73 10.17 11.01
CA LEU A 197 -27.95 11.55 10.61
C LEU A 197 -28.49 12.43 11.77
N ALA A 198 -29.42 11.88 12.56
CA ALA A 198 -29.97 12.57 13.75
C ALA A 198 -28.92 12.77 14.84
N ALA A 199 -27.91 11.91 14.93
CA ALA A 199 -26.77 12.08 15.84
C ALA A 199 -25.77 13.16 15.36
N GLY A 200 -25.92 13.69 14.13
CA GLY A 200 -25.10 14.76 13.61
C GLY A 200 -23.81 14.31 12.94
N VAL A 201 -23.76 13.05 12.45
CA VAL A 201 -22.64 12.60 11.61
C VAL A 201 -22.62 13.36 10.31
N GLY A 202 -21.44 13.79 9.90
CA GLY A 202 -21.19 14.68 8.75
C GLY A 202 -21.29 13.96 7.40
N ILE A 203 -22.42 13.32 7.12
CA ILE A 203 -22.77 12.78 5.81
C ILE A 203 -24.23 13.11 5.50
N GLU A 204 -24.53 13.56 4.27
CA GLU A 204 -25.87 13.90 3.83
C GLU A 204 -26.10 13.45 2.38
N ALA A 205 -27.35 13.10 2.05
CA ALA A 205 -27.82 12.82 0.71
C ALA A 205 -29.02 13.73 0.38
N PRO A 206 -28.78 14.95 -0.16
CA PRO A 206 -29.83 15.92 -0.46
C PRO A 206 -30.83 15.43 -1.54
N ASP A 207 -30.37 14.58 -2.43
CA ASP A 207 -31.13 13.91 -3.47
C ASP A 207 -30.49 12.57 -3.83
N ASP A 208 -31.09 11.82 -4.76
CA ASP A 208 -30.70 10.45 -5.12
C ASP A 208 -29.26 10.35 -5.72
N TYR A 209 -28.70 11.48 -6.19
CA TYR A 209 -27.40 11.50 -6.90
C TYR A 209 -26.43 12.54 -6.37
N THR A 210 -26.68 13.07 -5.19
CA THR A 210 -25.77 13.99 -4.51
C THR A 210 -25.43 13.45 -3.11
N LEU A 211 -24.14 13.36 -2.81
CA LEU A 211 -23.63 12.97 -1.50
C LEU A 211 -22.71 14.07 -0.97
N VAL A 212 -22.91 14.48 0.27
CA VAL A 212 -22.13 15.54 0.92
C VAL A 212 -21.47 15.00 2.18
N PHE A 213 -20.15 15.20 2.31
CA PHE A 213 -19.41 14.91 3.54
C PHE A 213 -18.99 16.21 4.20
N THR A 214 -19.11 16.27 5.53
CA THR A 214 -18.54 17.31 6.37
C THR A 214 -17.42 16.72 7.20
N CYS A 215 -16.20 17.18 6.96
CA CYS A 215 -15.02 16.76 7.70
C CYS A 215 -14.99 17.42 9.09
N LYS A 216 -14.40 16.73 10.08
CA LYS A 216 -14.22 17.30 11.43
C LYS A 216 -13.18 18.42 11.45
N ASP A 217 -12.18 18.32 10.58
CA ASP A 217 -11.10 19.28 10.38
C ASP A 217 -10.90 19.48 8.87
N PRO A 218 -10.25 20.58 8.41
CA PRO A 218 -9.90 20.76 7.02
C PRO A 218 -9.12 19.57 6.46
N CYS A 219 -9.66 18.93 5.40
CA CYS A 219 -9.11 17.71 4.81
C CYS A 219 -8.95 17.88 3.29
N PRO A 220 -7.86 18.52 2.82
CA PRO A 220 -7.66 18.81 1.40
C PRO A 220 -7.36 17.57 0.54
N TYR A 221 -7.24 16.38 1.15
CA TYR A 221 -6.99 15.08 0.53
C TYR A 221 -8.19 14.13 0.67
N PHE A 222 -9.37 14.63 1.03
CA PHE A 222 -10.54 13.78 1.33
C PHE A 222 -11.01 12.98 0.11
N ASP A 223 -10.78 13.43 -1.11
CA ASP A 223 -11.04 12.64 -2.33
C ASP A 223 -10.27 11.31 -2.32
N THR A 224 -9.03 11.30 -1.83
CA THR A 224 -8.24 10.07 -1.69
C THR A 224 -8.74 9.17 -0.56
N VAL A 225 -9.26 9.77 0.52
CA VAL A 225 -9.93 9.06 1.64
C VAL A 225 -11.23 8.43 1.18
N ALA A 226 -12.05 9.17 0.43
CA ALA A 226 -13.35 8.73 -0.07
C ALA A 226 -13.27 7.56 -1.08
N ALA A 227 -12.09 7.28 -1.62
CA ALA A 227 -11.84 6.12 -2.47
C ALA A 227 -11.63 4.81 -1.68
N TYR A 228 -11.55 4.86 -0.35
CA TYR A 228 -11.30 3.69 0.49
C TYR A 228 -12.58 2.90 0.75
N ASN A 229 -12.45 1.58 0.95
CA ASN A 229 -13.61 0.68 1.08
C ASN A 229 -14.51 0.94 2.31
N SER A 230 -14.04 1.62 3.34
CA SER A 230 -14.90 2.08 4.46
C SER A 230 -15.95 3.11 4.05
N PHE A 231 -15.85 3.66 2.85
CA PHE A 231 -16.80 4.60 2.24
C PHE A 231 -17.60 3.96 1.10
N TYR A 232 -17.55 2.65 0.92
CA TYR A 232 -18.28 1.95 -0.15
C TYR A 232 -19.78 1.88 0.15
N PRO A 233 -20.62 1.83 -0.90
CA PRO A 233 -22.06 1.72 -0.74
C PRO A 233 -22.48 0.28 -0.41
N VAL A 234 -23.67 0.12 0.14
CA VAL A 234 -24.35 -1.17 0.20
C VAL A 234 -25.84 -1.00 -0.12
N ALA A 235 -26.39 -1.87 -0.96
CA ALA A 235 -27.79 -1.83 -1.30
C ALA A 235 -28.68 -2.06 -0.08
N PRO A 236 -29.60 -1.13 0.26
CA PRO A 236 -30.54 -1.34 1.36
C PRO A 236 -31.36 -2.63 1.21
N ALA A 237 -31.76 -2.93 -0.04
CA ALA A 237 -32.54 -4.13 -0.35
C ALA A 237 -31.76 -5.43 -0.08
N LEU A 238 -30.44 -5.43 -0.25
CA LEU A 238 -29.58 -6.58 0.13
C LEU A 238 -29.59 -6.81 1.65
N LEU A 239 -29.48 -5.73 2.43
CA LEU A 239 -29.52 -5.83 3.90
C LEU A 239 -30.91 -6.28 4.38
N ASP A 240 -31.99 -5.82 3.73
CA ASP A 240 -33.35 -6.26 4.01
C ASP A 240 -33.55 -7.76 3.69
N GLU A 241 -32.90 -8.25 2.61
CA GLU A 241 -32.96 -9.66 2.21
C GLU A 241 -32.17 -10.58 3.17
N LEU A 242 -30.95 -10.18 3.52
CA LEU A 242 -30.04 -11.02 4.30
C LEU A 242 -30.16 -10.83 5.81
N GLY A 243 -30.56 -9.65 6.27
CA GLY A 243 -30.44 -9.24 7.65
C GLY A 243 -28.99 -9.11 8.13
N ILE A 244 -28.78 -8.68 9.36
CA ILE A 244 -27.45 -8.43 9.91
C ILE A 244 -26.57 -9.68 9.86
N GLU A 245 -27.06 -10.81 10.36
CA GLU A 245 -26.28 -12.06 10.43
C GLU A 245 -26.01 -12.63 9.02
N GLY A 246 -26.98 -12.51 8.11
CA GLY A 246 -26.80 -12.96 6.73
C GLY A 246 -25.76 -12.12 5.97
N PHE A 247 -25.73 -10.81 6.18
CA PHE A 247 -24.74 -9.96 5.53
C PHE A 247 -23.33 -10.10 6.17
N ARG A 248 -23.22 -10.32 7.48
CA ARG A 248 -21.95 -10.67 8.13
C ARG A 248 -21.37 -11.98 7.58
N GLY A 249 -22.22 -12.96 7.31
CA GLY A 249 -21.85 -14.29 6.81
C GLY A 249 -22.08 -14.47 5.31
N CYS A 250 -22.19 -13.38 4.54
CA CYS A 250 -22.39 -13.47 3.09
C CYS A 250 -21.22 -14.15 2.39
N ASP A 251 -21.47 -14.69 1.21
CA ASP A 251 -20.50 -15.29 0.33
C ASP A 251 -20.66 -14.76 -1.11
N ASN A 252 -19.83 -15.23 -2.01
CA ASN A 252 -19.89 -14.81 -3.42
C ASN A 252 -21.22 -15.09 -4.12
N THR A 253 -22.09 -15.93 -3.58
CA THR A 253 -23.39 -16.27 -4.19
C THR A 253 -24.55 -15.48 -3.62
N THR A 254 -24.38 -14.91 -2.44
CA THR A 254 -25.43 -14.19 -1.70
C THR A 254 -25.25 -12.67 -1.75
N MET A 255 -24.03 -12.18 -1.99
CA MET A 255 -23.78 -10.76 -2.12
C MET A 255 -24.17 -10.23 -3.50
N TRP A 256 -24.35 -8.90 -3.60
CA TRP A 256 -24.55 -8.20 -4.86
C TRP A 256 -23.30 -7.45 -5.28
N TYR A 257 -23.18 -7.19 -6.57
CA TYR A 257 -22.01 -6.66 -7.24
C TYR A 257 -22.35 -5.34 -7.94
N ASN A 258 -21.46 -4.37 -7.92
CA ASN A 258 -21.53 -3.14 -8.70
C ASN A 258 -20.21 -2.79 -9.39
N GLY A 259 -19.17 -3.60 -9.20
CA GLY A 259 -17.85 -3.41 -9.78
C GLY A 259 -17.69 -4.05 -11.18
N PRO A 260 -16.46 -3.96 -11.75
CA PRO A 260 -16.20 -4.38 -13.13
C PRO A 260 -16.31 -5.89 -13.38
N TYR A 261 -16.25 -6.72 -12.35
CA TYR A 261 -16.28 -8.18 -12.45
C TYR A 261 -17.29 -8.81 -11.51
N LEU A 262 -17.72 -10.03 -11.88
CA LEU A 262 -18.49 -10.98 -11.07
C LEU A 262 -17.59 -12.17 -10.75
N ILE A 263 -17.82 -12.85 -9.62
CA ILE A 263 -17.12 -14.10 -9.29
C ILE A 263 -17.89 -15.27 -9.91
N GLU A 264 -17.32 -15.84 -10.99
CA GLU A 264 -17.88 -17.02 -11.64
C GLU A 264 -17.63 -18.30 -10.82
N GLU A 265 -16.41 -18.43 -10.25
CA GLU A 265 -16.01 -19.58 -9.47
C GLU A 265 -15.19 -19.15 -8.25
N TYR A 266 -15.57 -19.70 -7.11
CA TYR A 266 -14.79 -19.59 -5.88
C TYR A 266 -14.63 -20.96 -5.24
N ILE A 267 -13.39 -21.43 -5.12
CA ILE A 267 -13.01 -22.62 -4.39
C ILE A 267 -12.06 -22.21 -3.28
N GLN A 268 -12.54 -22.24 -2.03
CA GLN A 268 -11.80 -21.80 -0.86
C GLN A 268 -10.41 -22.46 -0.80
N GLY A 269 -9.38 -21.64 -0.63
CA GLY A 269 -7.99 -22.08 -0.57
C GLY A 269 -7.42 -22.57 -1.91
N ASN A 270 -8.10 -22.35 -3.03
CA ASN A 270 -7.67 -22.85 -4.33
C ASN A 270 -7.82 -21.82 -5.46
N THR A 271 -9.05 -21.37 -5.77
CA THR A 271 -9.30 -20.60 -6.99
C THR A 271 -10.34 -19.51 -6.78
N LYS A 272 -10.07 -18.33 -7.35
CA LYS A 272 -11.03 -17.24 -7.55
C LYS A 272 -11.03 -16.88 -9.02
N SER A 273 -12.15 -17.11 -9.73
CA SER A 273 -12.31 -16.76 -11.15
C SER A 273 -13.34 -15.68 -11.34
N TYR A 274 -13.00 -14.69 -12.11
CA TYR A 274 -13.79 -13.49 -12.37
C TYR A 274 -14.15 -13.42 -13.84
N ILE A 275 -15.38 -13.00 -14.12
CA ILE A 275 -15.86 -12.65 -15.47
C ILE A 275 -16.35 -11.20 -15.48
N PRO A 276 -16.32 -10.50 -16.62
CA PRO A 276 -16.82 -9.14 -16.71
C PRO A 276 -18.28 -9.03 -16.26
N ASN A 277 -18.58 -8.00 -15.46
CA ASN A 277 -19.94 -7.62 -15.13
C ASN A 277 -20.57 -6.93 -16.35
N PRO A 278 -21.62 -7.50 -16.98
CA PRO A 278 -22.21 -6.92 -18.19
C PRO A 278 -22.98 -5.62 -17.91
N SER A 279 -23.38 -5.38 -16.67
CA SER A 279 -24.07 -4.16 -16.24
C SER A 279 -23.15 -3.10 -15.64
N TYR A 280 -21.83 -3.35 -15.67
CA TYR A 280 -20.89 -2.34 -15.20
C TYR A 280 -20.90 -1.12 -16.12
N TYR A 281 -21.06 0.07 -15.57
CA TYR A 281 -21.26 1.33 -16.29
C TYR A 281 -20.18 1.63 -17.35
N ASP A 282 -18.97 1.12 -17.18
CA ASP A 282 -17.84 1.34 -18.11
C ASP A 282 -17.23 0.03 -18.64
N ALA A 283 -17.99 -1.06 -18.64
CA ALA A 283 -17.51 -2.40 -19.05
C ALA A 283 -16.83 -2.42 -20.41
N ALA A 284 -17.35 -1.64 -21.38
CA ALA A 284 -16.82 -1.59 -22.74
C ALA A 284 -15.40 -1.05 -22.82
N ASN A 285 -14.99 -0.19 -21.87
CA ASN A 285 -13.71 0.49 -21.89
C ASN A 285 -12.67 -0.12 -20.95
N VAL A 286 -13.08 -0.72 -19.82
CA VAL A 286 -12.18 -1.08 -18.73
C VAL A 286 -11.96 -2.58 -18.56
N SER A 287 -12.94 -3.42 -18.85
CA SER A 287 -12.84 -4.88 -18.71
C SER A 287 -12.15 -5.48 -19.93
N ARG A 288 -10.92 -5.94 -19.79
CA ARG A 288 -10.08 -6.44 -20.88
C ARG A 288 -10.10 -7.95 -21.03
N PHE A 289 -10.50 -8.68 -19.99
CA PHE A 289 -10.45 -10.13 -19.97
C PHE A 289 -11.86 -10.71 -20.14
N GLU A 290 -11.95 -11.86 -20.85
CA GLU A 290 -13.11 -12.73 -20.78
C GLU A 290 -13.13 -13.49 -19.44
N ARG A 291 -11.93 -13.71 -18.84
CA ARG A 291 -11.75 -14.33 -17.52
C ARG A 291 -10.44 -13.87 -16.87
N LEU A 292 -10.49 -13.58 -15.59
CA LEU A 292 -9.34 -13.39 -14.72
C LEU A 292 -9.36 -14.49 -13.65
N THR A 293 -8.27 -15.23 -13.47
CA THR A 293 -8.19 -16.30 -12.46
C THR A 293 -7.01 -16.07 -11.53
N ILE A 294 -7.29 -16.12 -10.23
CA ILE A 294 -6.27 -16.11 -9.18
C ILE A 294 -6.24 -17.51 -8.56
N THR A 295 -5.12 -18.21 -8.73
CA THR A 295 -4.91 -19.54 -8.15
C THR A 295 -4.13 -19.43 -6.84
N MET A 296 -4.57 -20.10 -5.78
CA MET A 296 -3.85 -20.15 -4.52
C MET A 296 -2.90 -21.33 -4.50
N ILE A 297 -1.63 -21.06 -4.23
CA ILE A 297 -0.56 -22.06 -4.23
C ILE A 297 0.12 -22.05 -2.86
N SER A 298 0.08 -23.16 -2.14
CA SER A 298 0.67 -23.25 -0.80
C SER A 298 2.19 -23.09 -0.78
N ASP A 299 2.86 -23.53 -1.85
CA ASP A 299 4.32 -23.44 -2.02
C ASP A 299 4.65 -22.64 -3.28
N GLY A 300 5.00 -21.36 -3.11
CA GLY A 300 5.37 -20.46 -4.21
C GLY A 300 6.64 -20.90 -4.97
N THR A 301 7.43 -21.83 -4.48
CA THR A 301 8.66 -22.28 -5.14
C THR A 301 8.40 -22.98 -6.48
N ILE A 302 7.18 -23.50 -6.71
CA ILE A 302 6.78 -24.14 -7.97
C ILE A 302 6.27 -23.14 -9.02
N SER A 303 6.10 -21.88 -8.68
CA SER A 303 5.45 -20.88 -9.54
C SER A 303 6.16 -20.69 -10.89
N LEU A 304 7.49 -20.69 -10.91
CA LEU A 304 8.25 -20.64 -12.16
C LEU A 304 7.95 -21.83 -13.06
N GLN A 305 7.82 -23.04 -12.51
CA GLN A 305 7.47 -24.25 -13.28
C GLN A 305 6.05 -24.14 -13.85
N LEU A 306 5.10 -23.61 -13.08
CA LEU A 306 3.73 -23.38 -13.56
C LEU A 306 3.70 -22.37 -14.71
N TYR A 307 4.46 -21.27 -14.61
CA TYR A 307 4.63 -20.32 -15.71
C TYR A 307 5.23 -21.00 -16.95
N GLN A 308 6.29 -21.80 -16.79
CA GLN A 308 6.91 -22.54 -17.88
C GLN A 308 5.95 -23.53 -18.54
N ASN A 309 5.03 -24.11 -17.78
CA ASN A 309 3.97 -24.98 -18.28
C ASN A 309 2.78 -24.20 -18.90
N ARG A 310 2.80 -22.87 -18.86
CA ARG A 310 1.70 -21.97 -19.28
C ARG A 310 0.42 -22.17 -18.44
N GLU A 311 0.60 -22.44 -17.18
CA GLU A 311 -0.47 -22.51 -16.16
C GLU A 311 -0.60 -21.18 -15.40
N LEU A 312 0.37 -20.26 -15.57
CA LEU A 312 0.36 -18.87 -15.07
C LEU A 312 0.79 -17.92 -16.20
N ASP A 313 0.27 -16.73 -16.20
CA ASP A 313 0.63 -15.64 -17.12
C ASP A 313 1.55 -14.58 -16.46
N GLU A 314 1.76 -14.67 -15.16
CA GLU A 314 2.73 -13.84 -14.43
C GLU A 314 3.36 -14.63 -13.28
N VAL A 315 4.66 -14.42 -13.03
CA VAL A 315 5.37 -15.00 -11.88
C VAL A 315 6.48 -14.08 -11.41
N ASP A 316 6.53 -13.79 -10.10
CA ASP A 316 7.65 -13.09 -9.48
C ASP A 316 8.86 -14.02 -9.36
N LEU A 317 10.05 -13.48 -9.65
CA LEU A 317 11.30 -14.23 -9.63
C LEU A 317 12.08 -13.95 -8.35
N GLY A 318 12.29 -14.99 -7.55
CA GLY A 318 13.21 -14.95 -6.42
C GLY A 318 14.67 -15.13 -6.86
N GLU A 319 15.61 -14.91 -5.95
CA GLU A 319 17.06 -15.01 -6.17
C GLU A 319 17.47 -16.34 -6.84
N SER A 320 16.95 -17.47 -6.37
CA SER A 320 17.26 -18.80 -6.93
C SER A 320 16.76 -18.97 -8.36
N SER A 321 15.58 -18.43 -8.67
CA SER A 321 15.01 -18.49 -10.02
C SER A 321 15.83 -17.65 -10.99
N ILE A 322 16.20 -16.45 -10.60
CA ILE A 322 17.07 -15.55 -11.39
C ILE A 322 18.43 -16.21 -11.63
N ALA A 323 19.06 -16.73 -10.58
CA ALA A 323 20.35 -17.43 -10.71
C ALA A 323 20.27 -18.63 -11.67
N THR A 324 19.17 -19.39 -11.62
CA THR A 324 18.94 -20.54 -12.51
C THR A 324 18.78 -20.11 -13.97
N ILE A 325 18.03 -19.04 -14.23
CA ILE A 325 17.82 -18.48 -15.58
C ILE A 325 19.15 -17.97 -16.14
N GLN A 326 19.89 -17.21 -15.35
CA GLN A 326 21.17 -16.58 -15.77
C GLN A 326 22.32 -17.59 -15.93
N ALA A 327 22.27 -18.75 -15.28
CA ALA A 327 23.29 -19.79 -15.40
C ALA A 327 23.36 -20.41 -16.81
N ASP A 328 22.26 -20.37 -17.57
CA ASP A 328 22.20 -20.81 -18.97
C ASP A 328 21.94 -19.62 -19.91
N PRO A 329 22.98 -19.11 -20.58
CA PRO A 329 22.83 -17.98 -21.53
C PRO A 329 21.89 -18.27 -22.71
N SER A 330 21.57 -19.53 -22.99
CA SER A 330 20.63 -19.92 -24.04
C SER A 330 19.17 -19.99 -23.57
N ASN A 331 18.93 -19.82 -22.29
CA ASN A 331 17.59 -19.81 -21.71
C ASN A 331 16.82 -18.59 -22.23
N GLU A 332 15.68 -18.81 -22.88
CA GLU A 332 14.85 -17.76 -23.47
C GLU A 332 14.39 -16.73 -22.44
N TYR A 333 14.19 -17.12 -21.19
CA TYR A 333 13.77 -16.20 -20.11
C TYR A 333 14.80 -15.14 -19.75
N ASN A 334 16.07 -15.27 -20.15
CA ASN A 334 17.07 -14.21 -19.96
C ASN A 334 16.67 -12.88 -20.60
N GLN A 335 15.90 -12.93 -21.69
CA GLN A 335 15.44 -11.73 -22.39
C GLN A 335 14.00 -11.33 -22.01
N GLN A 336 13.37 -12.06 -21.09
CA GLN A 336 11.99 -11.83 -20.64
C GLN A 336 11.90 -11.45 -19.17
N MET A 337 13.03 -11.36 -18.47
CA MET A 337 13.02 -10.88 -17.08
C MET A 337 12.71 -9.39 -17.06
N CYS A 338 11.61 -9.04 -16.41
CA CYS A 338 11.10 -7.67 -16.28
C CYS A 338 11.26 -7.18 -14.83
N GLU A 339 11.85 -6.01 -14.65
CA GLU A 339 11.93 -5.37 -13.33
C GLU A 339 10.65 -4.63 -13.02
N LYS A 340 9.99 -4.97 -11.91
CA LYS A 340 8.72 -4.36 -11.48
C LYS A 340 8.94 -2.98 -10.87
N ARG A 341 7.88 -2.17 -10.83
CA ARG A 341 7.84 -0.93 -10.07
C ARG A 341 7.98 -1.22 -8.56
N PRO A 342 8.49 -0.26 -7.76
CA PRO A 342 8.45 -0.38 -6.30
C PRO A 342 7.02 -0.60 -5.81
N LYS A 343 6.85 -1.52 -4.86
CA LYS A 343 5.57 -1.68 -4.15
C LYS A 343 5.32 -0.49 -3.22
N LYS A 344 4.07 -0.25 -2.84
CA LYS A 344 3.63 0.93 -2.07
C LYS A 344 4.09 0.99 -0.60
N PHE A 345 5.03 0.15 -0.17
CA PHE A 345 5.47 0.09 1.21
C PHE A 345 6.89 0.64 1.39
N SER A 346 7.03 1.59 2.33
CA SER A 346 8.32 2.06 2.82
C SER A 346 8.73 1.25 4.03
N TYR A 347 9.78 0.44 3.91
CA TYR A 347 10.30 -0.39 5.01
C TYR A 347 11.38 0.35 5.78
N CYS A 348 11.27 0.29 7.12
CA CYS A 348 12.18 0.98 8.02
C CYS A 348 12.63 0.07 9.17
N PHE A 349 13.79 0.36 9.76
CA PHE A 349 14.10 -0.06 11.12
C PHE A 349 13.48 0.95 12.09
N ILE A 350 12.50 0.47 12.85
CA ILE A 350 11.77 1.25 13.84
C ILE A 350 12.37 0.89 15.20
N PHE A 351 13.15 1.81 15.77
CA PHE A 351 13.91 1.60 17.01
C PHE A 351 12.98 1.60 18.23
N ASN A 352 13.24 0.70 19.18
CA ASN A 352 12.56 0.68 20.47
C ASN A 352 13.39 1.44 21.50
N TYR A 353 12.87 2.52 22.04
CA TYR A 353 13.54 3.40 23.01
C TYR A 353 13.28 3.01 24.48
N ASP A 354 12.35 2.06 24.71
CA ASP A 354 12.04 1.49 26.04
C ASP A 354 12.13 -0.05 26.01
N LYS A 355 13.26 -0.57 25.51
CA LYS A 355 13.49 -2.01 25.45
C LYS A 355 13.49 -2.64 26.84
N ARG A 356 12.84 -3.79 26.92
CA ARG A 356 12.80 -4.64 28.13
C ARG A 356 13.53 -5.96 27.90
N LYS A 357 14.03 -6.52 29.00
CA LYS A 357 14.52 -7.90 29.02
C LYS A 357 13.34 -8.86 29.25
N THR A 358 13.55 -10.15 29.07
CA THR A 358 12.52 -11.18 29.25
C THR A 358 11.95 -11.26 30.67
N ASP A 359 12.67 -10.71 31.67
CA ASP A 359 12.19 -10.59 33.05
C ASP A 359 11.40 -9.29 33.31
N GLY A 360 11.17 -8.47 32.25
CA GLY A 360 10.45 -7.19 32.32
C GLY A 360 11.28 -6.00 32.78
N THR A 361 12.54 -6.19 33.17
CA THR A 361 13.43 -5.08 33.54
C THR A 361 13.93 -4.32 32.31
N ALA A 362 14.24 -3.02 32.46
CA ALA A 362 14.77 -2.21 31.38
C ALA A 362 16.15 -2.73 30.89
N ASP A 363 16.35 -2.74 29.57
CA ASP A 363 17.66 -2.94 28.98
C ASP A 363 18.40 -1.61 28.91
N GLU A 364 18.96 -1.21 30.06
CA GLU A 364 19.64 0.08 30.25
C GLU A 364 20.77 0.31 29.21
N ASN A 365 21.48 -0.76 28.82
CA ASN A 365 22.60 -0.62 27.88
C ASN A 365 22.11 -0.21 26.49
N TRP A 366 21.07 -0.88 25.99
CA TRP A 366 20.43 -0.54 24.73
C TRP A 366 19.72 0.82 24.80
N ASN A 367 18.88 1.05 25.83
CA ASN A 367 18.08 2.26 25.94
C ASN A 367 18.94 3.54 25.98
N LYS A 368 20.06 3.51 26.68
CA LYS A 368 21.03 4.61 26.67
C LYS A 368 21.72 4.78 25.31
N ALA A 369 22.10 3.66 24.69
CA ALA A 369 22.77 3.71 23.39
C ALA A 369 21.88 4.30 22.31
N ILE A 370 20.64 3.81 22.18
CA ILE A 370 19.74 4.24 21.11
C ILE A 370 19.18 5.66 21.34
N ALA A 371 19.15 6.16 22.57
CA ALA A 371 18.79 7.55 22.85
C ALA A 371 19.84 8.55 22.36
N ASN A 372 21.12 8.11 22.19
CA ASN A 372 22.19 8.98 21.71
C ASN A 372 22.13 9.21 20.20
N LYS A 373 22.12 10.48 19.78
CA LYS A 373 22.02 10.86 18.36
C LYS A 373 23.18 10.34 17.52
N ALA A 374 24.42 10.45 18.00
CA ALA A 374 25.60 9.98 17.26
C ALA A 374 25.53 8.45 17.03
N PHE A 375 25.04 7.71 18.01
CA PHE A 375 24.83 6.26 17.88
C PHE A 375 23.76 5.94 16.81
N ARG A 376 22.60 6.62 16.82
CA ARG A 376 21.56 6.45 15.79
C ARG A 376 22.07 6.81 14.40
N GLN A 377 22.83 7.90 14.29
CA GLN A 377 23.39 8.32 13.01
C GLN A 377 24.42 7.34 12.43
N CYS A 378 25.03 6.46 13.25
CA CYS A 378 25.87 5.39 12.71
C CYS A 378 25.09 4.42 11.82
N PHE A 379 23.78 4.22 12.04
CA PHE A 379 22.96 3.40 11.17
C PHE A 379 22.79 4.05 9.80
N SER A 380 22.29 5.29 9.73
CA SER A 380 22.03 5.96 8.46
C SER A 380 23.30 6.29 7.68
N LYS A 381 24.39 6.63 8.36
CA LYS A 381 25.64 7.06 7.72
C LYS A 381 26.61 5.92 7.45
N GLY A 382 26.49 4.79 8.15
CA GLY A 382 27.51 3.73 8.14
C GLY A 382 27.02 2.33 7.76
N LEU A 383 25.74 1.99 8.01
CA LEU A 383 25.26 0.63 7.75
C LEU A 383 25.11 0.39 6.24
N GLU A 384 25.95 -0.49 5.70
CA GLU A 384 25.93 -0.87 4.29
C GLU A 384 25.00 -2.07 4.07
N LEU A 385 23.89 -1.86 3.35
CA LEU A 385 22.83 -2.84 3.17
C LEU A 385 22.77 -3.46 1.77
N THR A 386 23.71 -3.20 0.87
CA THR A 386 23.66 -3.73 -0.51
C THR A 386 23.51 -5.25 -0.56
N LYS A 387 24.18 -5.99 0.36
CA LYS A 387 24.00 -7.46 0.46
C LYS A 387 22.58 -7.83 0.89
N PHE A 388 21.97 -7.04 1.76
CA PHE A 388 20.59 -7.25 2.20
C PHE A 388 19.61 -6.91 1.07
N PHE A 389 19.83 -5.83 0.33
CA PHE A 389 19.04 -5.47 -0.84
C PHE A 389 19.08 -6.52 -1.94
N SER A 390 20.21 -7.24 -2.10
CA SER A 390 20.32 -8.33 -3.07
C SER A 390 19.34 -9.49 -2.81
N ARG A 391 18.75 -9.58 -1.61
CA ARG A 391 17.69 -10.55 -1.30
C ARG A 391 16.36 -10.19 -1.99
N TYR A 392 16.14 -8.91 -2.23
CA TYR A 392 14.95 -8.37 -2.91
C TYR A 392 15.21 -8.29 -4.42
N ASN A 393 16.31 -7.65 -4.81
CA ASN A 393 16.70 -7.45 -6.19
C ASN A 393 18.17 -7.85 -6.41
N PRO A 394 18.45 -9.09 -6.81
CA PRO A 394 19.83 -9.55 -6.98
C PRO A 394 20.53 -8.97 -8.20
N ILE A 395 19.79 -8.40 -9.16
CA ILE A 395 20.35 -7.79 -10.38
C ILE A 395 20.72 -6.32 -10.12
N ASN A 396 19.79 -5.57 -9.53
CA ASN A 396 19.94 -4.13 -9.26
C ASN A 396 19.67 -3.81 -7.78
N PRO A 397 20.50 -4.31 -6.84
CA PRO A 397 20.20 -4.21 -5.40
C PRO A 397 20.01 -2.77 -4.91
N LEU A 398 20.74 -1.80 -5.47
CA LEU A 398 20.61 -0.39 -5.05
C LEU A 398 19.27 0.25 -5.41
N LYS A 399 18.50 -0.32 -6.34
CA LYS A 399 17.12 0.13 -6.59
C LYS A 399 16.17 -0.15 -5.43
N CYS A 400 16.55 -1.04 -4.54
CA CYS A 400 15.81 -1.31 -3.30
C CYS A 400 16.17 -0.34 -2.16
N GLU A 401 17.17 0.53 -2.32
CA GLU A 401 17.56 1.45 -1.27
C GLU A 401 16.46 2.48 -1.02
N ASN A 402 16.00 2.57 0.22
CA ASN A 402 14.99 3.52 0.67
C ASN A 402 15.63 4.56 1.59
N ASP A 403 15.59 5.83 1.19
CA ASP A 403 16.18 6.94 1.94
C ASP A 403 15.14 7.83 2.62
N PHE A 404 13.83 7.60 2.36
CA PHE A 404 12.73 8.40 2.90
C PHE A 404 11.77 7.53 3.73
N PHE A 405 11.11 8.16 4.69
CA PHE A 405 10.04 7.50 5.41
C PHE A 405 8.76 7.40 4.56
N THR A 406 8.44 8.46 3.85
CA THR A 406 7.36 8.48 2.85
C THR A 406 7.75 7.75 1.56
N MET A 407 6.82 7.70 0.61
CA MET A 407 7.02 7.03 -0.68
C MET A 407 7.07 8.04 -1.82
N SER A 408 7.93 7.80 -2.82
CA SER A 408 7.81 8.44 -4.13
C SER A 408 6.48 8.04 -4.79
N GLY A 409 5.81 8.99 -5.40
CA GLY A 409 4.49 8.79 -6.00
C GLY A 409 3.31 8.90 -5.04
N LEU A 410 3.56 9.22 -3.76
CA LEU A 410 2.50 9.43 -2.77
C LEU A 410 1.64 10.64 -3.11
N CYS A 411 2.27 11.76 -3.39
CA CYS A 411 1.62 12.99 -3.80
C CYS A 411 2.59 13.91 -4.55
N TYR A 412 2.01 14.89 -5.26
CA TYR A 412 2.75 15.80 -6.14
C TYR A 412 2.31 17.24 -5.87
N THR A 413 3.24 18.18 -5.98
CA THR A 413 2.94 19.62 -6.01
C THR A 413 2.16 19.99 -7.25
N SER A 414 1.63 21.22 -7.29
CA SER A 414 0.85 21.72 -8.41
C SER A 414 1.61 21.74 -9.74
N ASP A 415 2.94 21.81 -9.70
CA ASP A 415 3.82 21.73 -10.88
C ASP A 415 4.26 20.30 -11.24
N GLY A 416 3.72 19.28 -10.54
CA GLY A 416 4.05 17.87 -10.77
C GLY A 416 5.33 17.38 -10.09
N THR A 417 5.95 18.16 -9.19
CA THR A 417 7.13 17.71 -8.44
C THR A 417 6.71 16.68 -7.38
N ASP A 418 7.36 15.52 -7.37
CA ASP A 418 7.15 14.48 -6.36
C ASP A 418 7.55 14.98 -4.96
N TYR A 419 6.76 14.64 -3.95
CA TYR A 419 6.99 15.04 -2.56
C TYR A 419 8.38 14.66 -2.05
N THR A 420 8.87 13.44 -2.35
CA THR A 420 10.20 13.02 -1.89
C THR A 420 11.33 13.85 -2.48
N SER A 421 11.11 14.51 -3.63
CA SER A 421 12.06 15.47 -4.19
C SER A 421 12.17 16.75 -3.34
N LEU A 422 11.08 17.16 -2.66
CA LEU A 422 11.13 18.28 -1.71
C LEU A 422 11.95 17.88 -0.48
N VAL A 423 11.74 16.68 0.05
CA VAL A 423 12.52 16.16 1.17
C VAL A 423 14.00 16.07 0.80
N ALA A 424 14.31 15.52 -0.38
CA ALA A 424 15.68 15.43 -0.89
C ALA A 424 16.38 16.81 -0.94
N LYS A 425 15.65 17.83 -1.36
CA LYS A 425 16.17 19.21 -1.38
C LYS A 425 16.47 19.73 0.02
N GLU A 426 15.58 19.51 0.98
CA GLU A 426 15.80 19.96 2.38
C GLU A 426 17.01 19.27 3.02
N ILE A 427 17.28 18.00 2.71
CA ILE A 427 18.49 17.29 3.20
C ILE A 427 19.75 17.52 2.35
N GLY A 428 19.70 18.45 1.39
CA GLY A 428 20.87 18.84 0.61
C GLY A 428 21.25 17.88 -0.53
N LEU A 429 20.33 17.03 -0.98
CA LEU A 429 20.49 16.18 -2.18
C LEU A 429 19.96 16.86 -3.45
N ASP A 430 19.96 18.19 -3.50
CA ASP A 430 19.40 19.00 -4.57
C ASP A 430 20.10 18.72 -5.91
N GLY A 431 19.30 18.40 -6.93
CA GLY A 431 19.76 18.17 -8.32
C GLY A 431 20.34 16.78 -8.62
N GLU A 432 20.48 15.90 -7.66
CA GLU A 432 20.77 14.48 -7.93
C GLU A 432 19.46 13.73 -8.13
N LYS A 433 19.17 13.40 -9.37
CA LYS A 433 18.05 12.51 -9.67
C LYS A 433 18.32 11.16 -9.04
N TYR A 434 17.28 10.60 -8.48
CA TYR A 434 17.18 9.21 -8.11
C TYR A 434 17.36 8.35 -9.38
N ASP A 435 18.57 7.92 -9.67
CA ASP A 435 18.87 7.05 -10.81
C ASP A 435 18.95 5.57 -10.38
N GLY A 436 18.53 5.26 -9.14
CA GLY A 436 18.61 3.93 -8.56
C GLY A 436 20.02 3.45 -8.20
N GLN A 437 21.06 4.22 -8.52
CA GLN A 437 22.46 3.86 -8.26
C GLN A 437 23.22 4.92 -7.45
N THR A 438 22.68 6.13 -7.35
CA THR A 438 23.41 7.29 -6.81
C THR A 438 22.70 7.99 -5.67
N MET A 439 21.62 7.44 -5.09
CA MET A 439 21.19 7.97 -3.81
C MET A 439 22.30 7.72 -2.79
N LYS A 440 23.15 8.69 -2.75
CA LYS A 440 24.03 8.87 -1.62
C LYS A 440 23.12 9.31 -0.51
N ARG A 441 22.69 8.37 0.31
CA ARG A 441 22.14 8.66 1.62
C ARG A 441 22.91 9.83 2.22
N LEU A 442 22.37 10.45 3.26
CA LEU A 442 23.10 11.35 4.17
C LEU A 442 24.41 10.74 4.69
N ARG A 443 25.10 9.94 3.84
CA ARG A 443 26.35 9.23 4.15
C ARG A 443 27.51 10.22 4.09
N ALA A 444 28.11 10.46 5.22
CA ALA A 444 29.41 11.11 5.25
C ALA A 444 30.48 10.16 4.66
N ASN A 445 31.34 10.68 3.75
CA ASN A 445 32.57 10.01 3.29
C ASN A 445 32.41 8.55 2.82
N ASN A 446 31.40 8.24 1.99
CA ASN A 446 31.14 6.87 1.48
C ASN A 446 30.89 5.81 2.58
N GLY A 447 30.27 6.19 3.69
CA GLY A 447 29.99 5.31 4.82
C GLY A 447 31.11 5.20 5.86
N ASP A 448 32.16 5.97 5.75
CA ASP A 448 33.19 6.06 6.81
C ASP A 448 32.62 6.80 8.02
N ILE A 449 32.37 6.05 9.09
CA ILE A 449 31.84 6.54 10.37
C ILE A 449 32.90 6.52 11.50
N THR A 450 34.19 6.45 11.17
CA THR A 450 35.24 6.29 12.18
C THR A 450 35.15 7.35 13.28
N ASP A 451 35.04 8.62 12.92
CA ASP A 451 34.91 9.72 13.87
C ASP A 451 33.59 9.72 14.62
N LEU A 452 32.48 9.43 13.93
CA LEU A 452 31.14 9.35 14.51
C LEU A 452 31.03 8.17 15.50
N LYS A 453 31.54 7.00 15.14
CA LYS A 453 31.63 5.81 16.00
C LYS A 453 32.43 6.17 17.28
N LYS A 454 33.58 6.84 17.12
CA LYS A 454 34.39 7.26 18.26
C LYS A 454 33.62 8.24 19.16
N GLN A 455 32.95 9.24 18.59
CA GLN A 455 32.11 10.18 19.34
C GLN A 455 31.04 9.44 20.14
N ALA A 456 30.27 8.57 19.49
CA ALA A 456 29.21 7.78 20.14
C ALA A 456 29.78 6.92 21.29
N MET A 457 30.93 6.26 21.07
CA MET A 457 31.57 5.44 22.11
C MET A 457 32.07 6.28 23.31
N ASP A 458 32.63 7.45 23.04
CA ASP A 458 33.13 8.34 24.11
C ASP A 458 31.96 8.89 24.95
N GLU A 459 30.89 9.39 24.31
CA GLU A 459 29.69 9.91 24.98
C GLU A 459 28.99 8.84 25.79
N LEU A 460 28.77 7.67 25.21
CA LEU A 460 28.01 6.56 25.82
C LEU A 460 28.81 5.88 26.95
N SER A 461 30.14 5.75 26.82
CA SER A 461 30.98 5.23 27.90
C SER A 461 30.95 6.14 29.14
N ALA A 462 30.83 7.47 28.93
CA ALA A 462 30.72 8.43 30.04
C ALA A 462 29.45 8.25 30.89
N ILE A 463 28.38 7.67 30.33
CA ILE A 463 27.14 7.38 31.05
C ILE A 463 26.98 5.88 31.38
N GLY A 464 28.06 5.10 31.22
CA GLY A 464 28.14 3.70 31.66
C GLY A 464 27.62 2.65 30.68
N VAL A 465 27.50 2.97 29.39
CA VAL A 465 27.24 1.98 28.35
C VAL A 465 28.48 1.12 28.11
N THR A 466 28.26 -0.17 27.97
CA THR A 466 29.30 -1.16 27.64
C THR A 466 29.22 -1.60 26.20
N PHE A 467 30.36 -1.77 25.55
CA PHE A 467 30.47 -2.21 24.17
C PHE A 467 31.00 -3.66 24.07
N PRO A 468 30.59 -4.41 23.01
CA PRO A 468 29.64 -4.01 22.00
C PRO A 468 28.22 -3.83 22.55
N VAL A 469 27.41 -2.97 21.90
CA VAL A 469 25.97 -2.88 22.18
C VAL A 469 25.26 -4.00 21.44
N HIS A 470 24.50 -4.81 22.16
CA HIS A 470 23.75 -5.93 21.61
C HIS A 470 22.36 -5.48 21.12
N CYS A 471 22.06 -5.80 19.86
CA CYS A 471 20.87 -5.39 19.13
C CYS A 471 20.02 -6.62 18.82
N SER A 472 18.88 -6.82 19.52
CA SER A 472 18.02 -7.99 19.34
C SER A 472 17.06 -7.80 18.16
N TYR A 473 17.15 -8.70 17.19
CA TYR A 473 16.30 -8.76 16.01
C TYR A 473 15.54 -10.10 15.97
N TYR A 474 14.20 -10.04 15.94
CA TYR A 474 13.35 -11.21 16.07
C TYR A 474 12.80 -11.68 14.73
N ILE A 475 12.85 -12.97 14.47
CA ILE A 475 12.32 -13.63 13.28
C ILE A 475 11.37 -14.77 13.64
N LEU A 476 10.49 -15.14 12.71
CA LEU A 476 9.58 -16.28 12.89
C LEU A 476 10.38 -17.59 12.97
N ALA A 477 10.17 -18.35 14.03
CA ALA A 477 10.80 -19.65 14.24
C ALA A 477 10.43 -20.64 13.12
N GLY A 478 11.42 -21.35 12.59
CA GLY A 478 11.23 -22.32 11.51
C GLY A 478 11.13 -21.73 10.10
N SER A 479 11.14 -20.40 9.94
CA SER A 479 11.23 -19.76 8.62
C SER A 479 12.69 -19.72 8.15
N THR A 480 13.04 -20.56 7.18
CA THR A 480 14.39 -20.56 6.57
C THR A 480 14.69 -19.26 5.84
N THR A 481 13.71 -18.72 5.11
CA THR A 481 13.86 -17.43 4.40
C THR A 481 14.13 -16.28 5.35
N ALA A 482 13.42 -16.21 6.49
CA ALA A 482 13.65 -15.18 7.49
C ALA A 482 15.04 -15.32 8.14
N LEU A 483 15.47 -16.56 8.42
CA LEU A 483 16.79 -16.84 8.99
C LEU A 483 17.91 -16.46 8.01
N ASP A 484 17.77 -16.80 6.74
CA ASP A 484 18.74 -16.42 5.70
C ASP A 484 18.86 -14.90 5.58
N SER A 485 17.74 -14.20 5.51
CA SER A 485 17.71 -12.72 5.45
C SER A 485 18.34 -12.09 6.70
N ALA A 486 17.99 -12.59 7.88
CA ALA A 486 18.56 -12.10 9.15
C ALA A 486 20.07 -12.38 9.24
N THR A 487 20.54 -13.51 8.70
CA THR A 487 21.97 -13.85 8.65
C THR A 487 22.74 -12.89 7.75
N VAL A 488 22.18 -12.55 6.59
CA VAL A 488 22.77 -11.55 5.70
C VAL A 488 22.77 -10.15 6.38
N LEU A 489 21.68 -9.78 7.05
CA LEU A 489 21.61 -8.53 7.80
C LEU A 489 22.68 -8.48 8.91
N LYS A 490 22.85 -9.58 9.67
CA LYS A 490 23.92 -9.69 10.67
C LYS A 490 25.29 -9.49 10.07
N GLN A 491 25.55 -10.03 8.87
CA GLN A 491 26.81 -9.82 8.16
C GLN A 491 26.99 -8.34 7.77
N CYS A 492 25.91 -7.66 7.32
CA CYS A 492 25.97 -6.21 7.06
C CYS A 492 26.35 -5.42 8.30
N PHE A 493 25.83 -5.77 9.47
CA PHE A 493 26.21 -5.14 10.75
C PHE A 493 27.69 -5.37 11.09
N THR A 494 28.18 -6.61 11.00
CA THR A 494 29.59 -6.94 11.26
C THR A 494 30.52 -6.20 10.30
N ASP A 495 30.21 -6.19 9.02
CA ASP A 495 31.03 -5.52 7.99
C ASP A 495 31.07 -3.99 8.19
N SER A 496 29.96 -3.38 8.62
CA SER A 496 29.84 -1.93 8.79
C SER A 496 30.36 -1.42 10.15
N PHE A 497 30.10 -2.16 11.21
CA PHE A 497 30.34 -1.69 12.59
C PHE A 497 31.49 -2.39 13.29
N GLY A 498 31.91 -3.57 12.82
CA GLY A 498 32.84 -4.45 13.52
C GLY A 498 32.19 -5.12 14.73
N ASP A 499 32.96 -6.03 15.35
CA ASP A 499 32.47 -6.81 16.52
C ASP A 499 32.59 -6.04 17.83
N ASP A 500 33.16 -4.83 17.82
CA ASP A 500 33.48 -4.01 18.98
C ASP A 500 32.48 -2.87 19.25
N PHE A 501 31.46 -2.67 18.38
CA PHE A 501 30.54 -1.52 18.48
C PHE A 501 29.08 -1.95 18.58
N ILE A 502 28.45 -2.42 17.48
CA ILE A 502 27.07 -2.87 17.45
C ILE A 502 27.03 -4.29 16.90
N VAL A 503 26.45 -5.22 17.65
CA VAL A 503 26.31 -6.63 17.27
C VAL A 503 24.84 -7.00 17.16
N LEU A 504 24.44 -7.56 16.01
CA LEU A 504 23.08 -8.06 15.79
C LEU A 504 22.92 -9.47 16.36
N ASP A 505 22.00 -9.63 17.29
CA ASP A 505 21.59 -10.93 17.82
C ASP A 505 20.25 -11.34 17.19
N ILE A 506 20.22 -12.54 16.59
CA ILE A 506 19.01 -13.08 15.96
C ILE A 506 18.26 -13.92 16.99
N GLU A 507 17.04 -13.48 17.31
CA GLU A 507 16.14 -14.12 18.25
C GLU A 507 14.89 -14.65 17.50
N THR A 508 14.06 -15.47 18.13
CA THR A 508 12.89 -16.06 17.48
C THR A 508 11.61 -15.88 18.28
N PHE A 509 10.48 -15.78 17.55
CA PHE A 509 9.12 -15.88 18.08
C PHE A 509 8.35 -16.99 17.35
N VAL A 510 7.21 -17.44 17.88
CA VAL A 510 6.52 -18.64 17.40
C VAL A 510 5.32 -18.32 16.50
N SER A 511 4.50 -17.33 16.83
CA SER A 511 3.23 -17.09 16.13
C SER A 511 2.96 -15.62 15.81
N SER A 512 3.23 -14.70 16.72
CA SER A 512 2.87 -13.29 16.57
C SER A 512 3.95 -12.36 17.08
N THR A 513 4.61 -11.66 16.15
CA THR A 513 5.59 -10.62 16.49
C THR A 513 4.99 -9.58 17.44
N MET A 514 3.74 -9.15 17.19
CA MET A 514 3.09 -8.12 18.01
C MET A 514 2.89 -8.59 19.45
N LYS A 515 2.40 -9.80 19.65
CA LYS A 515 2.07 -10.31 20.99
C LYS A 515 3.29 -10.81 21.76
N GLU A 516 4.23 -11.44 21.07
CA GLU A 516 5.37 -12.13 21.70
C GLU A 516 6.61 -11.24 21.85
N VAL A 517 6.75 -10.21 21.02
CA VAL A 517 7.96 -9.39 20.93
C VAL A 517 7.68 -7.92 21.19
N VAL A 518 6.75 -7.33 20.44
CA VAL A 518 6.50 -5.88 20.45
C VAL A 518 5.77 -5.46 21.72
N ALA A 519 4.65 -6.11 22.08
CA ALA A 519 3.91 -5.77 23.29
C ALA A 519 4.74 -5.91 24.58
N PRO A 520 5.60 -6.95 24.77
CA PRO A 520 6.52 -7.00 25.90
C PRO A 520 7.81 -6.18 25.70
N LYS A 521 7.97 -5.44 24.57
CA LYS A 521 9.07 -4.51 24.27
C LYS A 521 10.46 -5.18 24.21
N LEU A 522 10.57 -6.39 23.70
CA LEU A 522 11.81 -7.17 23.72
C LEU A 522 12.79 -6.83 22.58
N GLN A 523 12.29 -6.29 21.46
CA GLN A 523 13.10 -5.97 20.30
C GLN A 523 13.96 -4.73 20.51
N SER A 524 15.11 -4.69 19.87
CA SER A 524 15.88 -3.46 19.70
C SER A 524 15.32 -2.60 18.57
N PHE A 525 14.89 -3.23 17.50
CA PHE A 525 14.10 -2.63 16.42
C PHE A 525 13.23 -3.69 15.76
N VAL A 526 12.20 -3.24 15.05
CA VAL A 526 11.46 -4.04 14.06
C VAL A 526 11.79 -3.56 12.67
N HIS A 527 11.84 -4.47 11.69
CA HIS A 527 11.86 -4.14 10.27
C HIS A 527 10.44 -4.25 9.74
N MET A 528 9.79 -3.13 9.54
CA MET A 528 8.38 -3.06 9.18
C MET A 528 8.17 -1.98 8.12
N GLY A 529 7.20 -2.23 7.22
CA GLY A 529 6.78 -1.29 6.19
C GLY A 529 5.49 -0.58 6.58
N TRP A 530 5.35 0.68 6.17
CA TRP A 530 4.09 1.41 6.14
C TRP A 530 3.70 1.65 4.69
N GLY A 531 2.43 1.40 4.36
CA GLY A 531 1.81 1.78 3.10
C GLY A 531 0.69 2.76 3.41
N ALA A 532 0.65 3.89 2.73
CA ALA A 532 -0.33 4.93 2.99
C ALA A 532 -1.77 4.46 2.74
N ASP A 533 -2.70 4.95 3.53
CA ASP A 533 -4.13 4.75 3.35
C ASP A 533 -4.71 5.79 2.38
N PHE A 534 -4.15 7.01 2.37
CA PHE A 534 -4.56 8.14 1.54
C PHE A 534 -3.36 8.99 1.08
N GLY A 535 -3.57 9.84 0.09
CA GLY A 535 -2.53 10.55 -0.65
C GLY A 535 -2.04 11.86 -0.03
N ASP A 536 -1.64 11.85 1.25
CA ASP A 536 -1.02 13.01 1.92
C ASP A 536 0.12 12.54 2.83
N PRO A 537 1.25 13.26 2.92
CA PRO A 537 2.40 12.88 3.76
C PRO A 537 2.04 12.71 5.24
N ILE A 538 0.98 13.35 5.69
CA ILE A 538 0.49 13.26 7.08
C ILE A 538 0.19 11.82 7.49
N ASN A 539 -0.23 10.95 6.55
CA ASN A 539 -0.49 9.53 6.82
C ASN A 539 0.75 8.79 7.35
N PHE A 540 1.91 9.15 6.85
CA PHE A 540 3.19 8.63 7.33
C PHE A 540 3.66 9.35 8.59
N LEU A 541 3.69 10.68 8.56
CA LEU A 541 4.36 11.48 9.58
C LEU A 541 3.67 11.42 10.94
N THR A 542 2.35 11.27 10.97
CA THR A 542 1.58 11.13 12.22
C THR A 542 1.79 9.79 12.94
N GLN A 543 2.35 8.78 12.25
CA GLN A 543 2.65 7.50 12.91
C GLN A 543 3.72 7.61 14.00
N ILE A 544 4.51 8.69 13.98
CA ILE A 544 5.74 8.85 14.77
C ILE A 544 5.79 10.18 15.55
N ILE A 545 4.71 10.97 15.61
CA ILE A 545 4.60 12.12 16.49
C ILE A 545 4.41 11.70 17.94
N VAL A 546 4.54 12.62 18.86
CA VAL A 546 4.19 12.46 20.29
C VAL A 546 2.96 13.28 20.65
N HIS A 547 2.36 13.01 21.80
CA HIS A 547 1.09 13.59 22.26
C HIS A 547 -0.11 13.23 21.37
N ASP A 548 -0.05 12.04 20.75
CA ASP A 548 -1.15 11.51 19.95
C ASP A 548 -1.29 10.00 20.20
N ASP A 549 -2.35 9.59 20.89
CA ASP A 549 -2.64 8.19 21.23
C ASP A 549 -2.85 7.32 19.97
N ASN A 550 -3.08 7.94 18.79
CA ASN A 550 -3.23 7.25 17.50
C ASN A 550 -1.89 7.12 16.74
N ALA A 551 -0.80 7.71 17.24
CA ALA A 551 0.52 7.58 16.63
C ALA A 551 1.06 6.16 16.80
N TYR A 552 0.69 5.28 15.85
CA TYR A 552 0.88 3.84 15.97
C TYR A 552 2.30 3.41 16.30
N TYR A 553 3.30 4.01 15.64
CA TYR A 553 4.69 3.67 15.89
C TYR A 553 5.19 4.25 17.22
N SER A 554 4.79 5.46 17.57
CA SER A 554 5.21 6.09 18.83
C SER A 554 4.66 5.36 20.04
N CYS A 555 3.42 4.91 19.99
CA CYS A 555 2.76 4.19 21.08
C CYS A 555 3.21 2.72 21.19
N ASN A 556 3.39 2.02 20.06
CA ASN A 556 3.52 0.57 20.06
C ASN A 556 4.93 0.05 19.73
N MET A 557 5.66 0.74 18.86
CA MET A 557 6.93 0.24 18.32
C MET A 557 8.14 0.91 18.96
N THR A 558 8.20 2.24 18.90
CA THR A 558 9.28 3.02 19.48
C THR A 558 9.13 3.21 20.98
N ASN A 559 7.89 3.16 21.46
CA ASN A 559 7.52 3.39 22.86
C ASN A 559 7.92 4.78 23.37
N ILE A 560 8.13 5.75 22.48
CA ILE A 560 8.52 7.11 22.85
C ILE A 560 7.39 7.84 23.59
N GLU A 561 6.12 7.61 23.22
CA GLU A 561 4.96 8.21 23.87
C GLU A 561 4.96 7.91 25.37
N GLY A 562 5.15 6.65 25.74
CA GLY A 562 5.24 6.28 27.15
C GLY A 562 6.42 6.89 27.89
N ILE A 563 7.53 7.24 27.21
CA ILE A 563 8.66 7.96 27.80
C ILE A 563 8.27 9.42 28.04
N VAL A 564 7.62 10.07 27.08
CA VAL A 564 7.12 11.45 27.18
C VAL A 564 6.12 11.58 28.33
N GLU A 565 5.12 10.70 28.38
CA GLU A 565 4.09 10.71 29.44
C GLU A 565 4.62 10.50 30.86
N ASN A 566 5.58 9.59 31.02
CA ASN A 566 6.13 9.25 32.34
C ASN A 566 7.30 10.16 32.76
N GLY A 567 7.73 11.04 31.89
CA GLY A 567 8.91 11.90 32.06
C GLY A 567 10.21 11.17 31.70
N PRO A 568 11.01 11.73 30.78
CA PRO A 568 12.26 11.13 30.34
C PRO A 568 13.32 11.07 31.43
N ALA A 569 14.15 10.03 31.40
CA ALA A 569 15.41 10.05 32.13
C ALA A 569 16.39 11.08 31.50
N ASP A 570 17.39 11.54 32.26
CA ASP A 570 18.35 12.55 31.80
C ASP A 570 18.99 12.20 30.43
N TYR A 571 19.27 10.93 30.18
CA TYR A 571 19.87 10.47 28.92
C TYR A 571 18.87 10.41 27.74
N GLN A 572 17.56 10.54 28.00
CA GLN A 572 16.50 10.52 26.99
C GLN A 572 16.01 11.92 26.63
N GLN A 573 16.43 12.95 27.35
CA GLN A 573 15.89 14.30 27.16
C GLN A 573 16.13 14.82 25.74
N GLU A 574 17.34 14.69 25.21
CA GLU A 574 17.65 15.12 23.83
C GLU A 574 16.81 14.37 22.78
N LEU A 575 16.52 13.09 23.01
CA LEU A 575 15.65 12.30 22.15
C LEU A 575 14.20 12.81 22.21
N VAL A 576 13.69 13.07 23.41
CA VAL A 576 12.33 13.61 23.60
C VAL A 576 12.23 15.00 22.97
N ASP A 577 13.20 15.88 23.18
CA ASP A 577 13.24 17.22 22.57
C ASP A 577 13.21 17.13 21.03
N ALA A 578 13.86 16.12 20.44
CA ALA A 578 13.84 15.89 18.99
C ALA A 578 12.46 15.43 18.50
N TYR A 579 11.76 14.57 19.24
CA TYR A 579 10.40 14.15 18.91
C TYR A 579 9.39 15.29 19.07
N GLU A 580 9.53 16.12 20.10
CA GLU A 580 8.70 17.33 20.30
C GLU A 580 8.87 18.31 19.13
N GLN A 581 10.11 18.60 18.75
CA GLN A 581 10.41 19.48 17.62
C GLN A 581 9.85 18.90 16.30
N PHE A 582 9.96 17.60 16.09
CA PHE A 582 9.38 16.95 14.92
C PHE A 582 7.85 17.08 14.92
N THR A 583 7.22 16.84 16.08
CA THR A 583 5.76 16.98 16.25
C THR A 583 5.29 18.40 15.94
N ASP A 584 6.01 19.41 16.41
CA ASP A 584 5.72 20.82 16.11
C ASP A 584 5.79 21.10 14.61
N LEU A 585 6.81 20.61 13.91
CA LEU A 585 6.96 20.78 12.46
C LEU A 585 5.83 20.07 11.67
N VAL A 586 5.42 18.88 12.09
CA VAL A 586 4.28 18.18 11.49
C VAL A 586 2.99 18.99 11.69
N ASN A 587 2.77 19.53 12.89
CA ASN A 587 1.60 20.34 13.19
C ASN A 587 1.59 21.69 12.42
N GLU A 588 2.76 22.28 12.15
CA GLU A 588 2.86 23.44 11.23
C GLU A 588 2.36 23.08 9.83
N GLY A 589 2.77 21.93 9.28
CA GLY A 589 2.29 21.44 7.98
C GLY A 589 0.79 21.11 8.01
N ARG A 590 0.30 20.48 9.08
CA ARG A 590 -1.12 20.15 9.28
C ARG A 590 -2.01 21.40 9.25
N ALA A 591 -1.54 22.52 9.77
CA ALA A 591 -2.28 23.77 9.82
C ALA A 591 -2.43 24.45 8.43
N ILE A 592 -1.66 24.04 7.41
CA ILE A 592 -1.76 24.59 6.07
C ILE A 592 -2.78 23.77 5.28
N VAL A 593 -3.94 24.36 4.98
CA VAL A 593 -5.09 23.66 4.38
C VAL A 593 -5.48 24.17 2.98
N ASN A 594 -5.09 25.42 2.64
CA ASN A 594 -5.52 26.08 1.39
C ASN A 594 -4.39 26.23 0.37
N ASP A 595 -3.20 25.67 0.64
CA ASP A 595 -2.04 25.76 -0.23
C ASP A 595 -1.27 24.42 -0.13
N THR A 596 -1.59 23.52 -1.04
CA THR A 596 -1.02 22.16 -1.09
C THR A 596 0.50 22.20 -1.24
N ASP A 597 1.04 23.12 -2.05
CA ASP A 597 2.49 23.22 -2.26
C ASP A 597 3.21 23.70 -1.00
N ALA A 598 2.64 24.69 -0.31
CA ALA A 598 3.16 25.17 0.98
C ALA A 598 3.04 24.09 2.07
N ARG A 599 1.95 23.32 2.09
CA ARG A 599 1.72 22.19 2.98
C ARG A 599 2.79 21.11 2.79
N TYR A 600 3.03 20.69 1.55
CA TYR A 600 4.03 19.68 1.24
C TYR A 600 5.45 20.17 1.54
N ALA A 601 5.75 21.44 1.29
CA ALA A 601 7.04 22.03 1.65
C ALA A 601 7.26 22.04 3.18
N ALA A 602 6.21 22.28 3.99
CA ALA A 602 6.28 22.21 5.44
C ALA A 602 6.52 20.77 5.93
N PHE A 603 5.78 19.79 5.40
CA PHE A 603 5.98 18.39 5.72
C PHE A 603 7.37 17.88 5.28
N ALA A 604 7.88 18.35 4.14
CA ALA A 604 9.22 17.99 3.69
C ALA A 604 10.31 18.47 4.68
N LYS A 605 10.15 19.63 5.30
CA LYS A 605 11.04 20.09 6.39
C LYS A 605 10.94 19.21 7.62
N ALA A 606 9.71 18.80 7.99
CA ALA A 606 9.50 17.89 9.11
C ALA A 606 10.18 16.54 8.86
N GLU A 607 9.99 15.94 7.69
CA GLU A 607 10.62 14.68 7.34
C GLU A 607 12.14 14.79 7.23
N ALA A 608 12.66 15.88 6.66
CA ALA A 608 14.10 16.13 6.61
C ALA A 608 14.72 16.21 8.03
N TYR A 609 14.08 16.96 8.93
CA TYR A 609 14.51 17.02 10.34
C TYR A 609 14.51 15.63 10.98
N PHE A 610 13.45 14.87 10.80
CA PHE A 610 13.31 13.51 11.28
C PHE A 610 14.41 12.56 10.79
N LEU A 611 14.77 12.65 9.49
CA LEU A 611 15.85 11.86 8.89
C LEU A 611 17.23 12.28 9.41
N GLU A 612 17.45 13.57 9.64
CA GLU A 612 18.71 14.08 10.23
C GLU A 612 18.89 13.66 11.68
N GLU A 613 17.82 13.65 12.47
CA GLU A 613 17.79 13.13 13.84
C GLU A 613 17.87 11.60 13.91
N ASN A 614 17.64 10.93 12.77
CA ASN A 614 17.60 9.48 12.64
C ASN A 614 16.67 8.80 13.65
N LEU A 615 15.45 9.33 13.77
CA LEU A 615 14.45 8.83 14.72
C LEU A 615 13.89 7.47 14.30
N ILE A 616 13.82 7.22 12.99
CA ILE A 616 13.61 5.90 12.34
C ILE A 616 14.65 5.79 11.23
N PHE A 617 14.97 4.59 10.79
CA PHE A 617 15.93 4.38 9.72
C PHE A 617 15.26 3.71 8.52
N PRO A 618 14.93 4.46 7.44
CA PRO A 618 14.47 3.90 6.18
C PRO A 618 15.48 2.94 5.58
N THR A 619 15.01 1.82 5.01
CA THR A 619 15.90 0.74 4.56
C THR A 619 15.63 0.29 3.13
N VAL A 620 14.42 -0.20 2.84
CA VAL A 620 14.11 -0.96 1.62
C VAL A 620 12.82 -0.49 0.97
N TYR A 621 12.85 -0.39 -0.37
CA TYR A 621 11.70 -0.55 -1.25
C TYR A 621 11.67 -1.98 -1.80
N ASP A 622 10.49 -2.59 -1.87
CA ASP A 622 10.33 -3.91 -2.46
C ASP A 622 10.24 -3.76 -3.99
N VAL A 623 11.37 -4.01 -4.68
CA VAL A 623 11.50 -4.01 -6.14
C VAL A 623 11.92 -5.41 -6.57
N THR A 624 11.04 -6.11 -7.26
CA THR A 624 11.25 -7.51 -7.67
C THR A 624 11.36 -7.63 -9.19
N TRP A 625 11.77 -8.80 -9.66
CA TRP A 625 11.74 -9.18 -11.07
C TRP A 625 10.61 -10.17 -11.33
N CYS A 626 10.09 -10.17 -12.54
CA CYS A 626 9.04 -11.11 -12.96
C CYS A 626 9.24 -11.60 -14.38
N LEU A 627 8.51 -12.66 -14.74
CA LEU A 627 8.14 -12.99 -16.10
C LEU A 627 6.66 -12.71 -16.23
N THR A 628 6.22 -12.00 -17.26
CA THR A 628 4.85 -11.53 -17.36
C THR A 628 4.35 -11.37 -18.78
N HIS A 629 3.03 -11.55 -18.93
CA HIS A 629 2.25 -11.22 -20.11
C HIS A 629 1.45 -9.92 -19.94
N ALA A 630 1.61 -9.21 -18.81
CA ALA A 630 0.92 -7.95 -18.52
C ALA A 630 1.88 -6.77 -18.46
N ASN A 631 1.48 -5.64 -19.05
CA ASN A 631 2.18 -4.37 -18.91
C ASN A 631 1.76 -3.73 -17.60
N GLU A 632 2.64 -3.78 -16.60
CA GLU A 632 2.41 -3.23 -15.27
C GLU A 632 2.12 -1.72 -15.29
N TYR A 633 2.71 -0.99 -16.24
CA TYR A 633 2.57 0.46 -16.36
C TYR A 633 1.19 0.92 -16.84
N THR A 634 0.32 -0.03 -17.22
CA THR A 634 -1.10 0.22 -17.50
C THR A 634 -2.03 -0.09 -16.32
N LYS A 635 -1.51 -0.81 -15.31
CA LYS A 635 -2.25 -1.11 -14.09
C LYS A 635 -2.36 0.14 -13.22
N ILE A 636 -3.44 0.27 -12.44
CA ILE A 636 -3.56 1.33 -11.44
C ILE A 636 -2.30 1.38 -10.56
N ASN A 637 -1.83 2.58 -10.27
CA ASN A 637 -0.63 2.77 -9.46
C ASN A 637 -0.79 3.95 -8.49
N ALA A 638 -1.74 3.85 -7.57
CA ALA A 638 -1.78 4.73 -6.42
C ALA A 638 -0.84 4.19 -5.33
N MET A 639 -0.02 5.05 -4.73
CA MET A 639 0.86 4.66 -3.62
C MET A 639 0.14 4.65 -2.28
N TYR A 640 -1.19 4.55 -2.31
CA TYR A 640 -2.09 4.49 -1.16
C TYR A 640 -3.39 3.76 -1.53
N GLY A 641 -4.18 3.40 -0.51
CA GLY A 641 -5.48 2.77 -0.68
C GLY A 641 -5.44 1.36 -1.30
N PRO A 642 -6.60 0.73 -1.53
CA PRO A 642 -6.70 -0.64 -2.01
C PRO A 642 -6.80 -0.78 -3.54
N CYS A 643 -7.03 0.31 -4.30
CA CYS A 643 -7.46 0.24 -5.70
C CYS A 643 -6.43 -0.36 -6.68
N ASN A 644 -5.16 -0.48 -6.30
CA ASN A 644 -4.11 -1.05 -7.16
C ASN A 644 -4.39 -2.50 -7.61
N TYR A 645 -5.27 -3.20 -6.91
CA TYR A 645 -5.64 -4.57 -7.23
C TYR A 645 -6.79 -4.68 -8.25
N LYS A 646 -7.40 -3.56 -8.65
CA LYS A 646 -8.48 -3.54 -9.63
C LYS A 646 -7.94 -3.86 -11.04
N ALA A 647 -8.46 -4.92 -11.66
CA ALA A 647 -7.98 -5.42 -12.95
C ALA A 647 -8.67 -4.73 -14.14
N ILE A 648 -8.59 -3.40 -14.19
CA ILE A 648 -9.12 -2.58 -15.28
C ILE A 648 -8.00 -1.99 -16.12
N ASN A 649 -8.26 -1.79 -17.41
CA ASN A 649 -7.33 -1.16 -18.37
C ASN A 649 -5.98 -1.87 -18.56
N TRP A 650 -5.82 -3.10 -18.07
CA TRP A 650 -4.57 -3.83 -18.23
C TRP A 650 -4.28 -4.12 -19.70
N GLU A 651 -3.12 -3.72 -20.18
CA GLU A 651 -2.59 -4.18 -21.45
C GLU A 651 -1.88 -5.51 -21.26
N THR A 652 -2.21 -6.49 -22.07
CA THR A 652 -1.63 -7.83 -22.03
C THR A 652 -1.22 -8.29 -23.41
N SER A 653 -0.37 -9.32 -23.50
CA SER A 653 0.10 -9.91 -24.74
C SER A 653 0.08 -11.43 -24.66
N GLU A 654 -0.34 -12.10 -25.76
CA GLU A 654 -0.18 -13.56 -25.91
C GLU A 654 1.28 -14.01 -25.84
N GLU A 655 2.21 -13.16 -26.28
CA GLU A 655 3.65 -13.37 -26.12
C GLU A 655 4.13 -12.66 -24.83
N ALA A 656 5.00 -13.32 -24.08
CA ALA A 656 5.61 -12.72 -22.90
C ALA A 656 6.39 -11.46 -23.26
N TYR A 657 6.32 -10.43 -22.44
CA TYR A 657 7.11 -9.23 -22.66
C TYR A 657 8.61 -9.48 -22.48
N THR A 658 9.40 -8.80 -23.30
CA THR A 658 10.86 -8.81 -23.17
C THR A 658 11.33 -7.73 -22.21
N THR A 659 12.54 -7.91 -21.66
CA THR A 659 13.22 -6.89 -20.85
C THR A 659 13.27 -5.54 -21.55
N GLU A 660 13.63 -5.51 -22.86
CA GLU A 660 13.72 -4.27 -23.64
C GLU A 660 12.36 -3.57 -23.78
N GLN A 661 11.28 -4.33 -24.01
CA GLN A 661 9.93 -3.76 -24.09
C GLN A 661 9.52 -3.17 -22.74
N TYR A 662 9.83 -3.87 -21.65
CA TYR A 662 9.46 -3.43 -20.30
C TYR A 662 10.24 -2.18 -19.86
N GLU A 663 11.53 -2.08 -20.20
CA GLU A 663 12.33 -0.88 -20.00
C GLU A 663 11.79 0.31 -20.81
N ALA A 664 11.28 0.05 -22.03
CA ALA A 664 10.64 1.08 -22.85
C ALA A 664 9.31 1.56 -22.20
N PHE A 665 8.51 0.65 -21.61
CA PHE A 665 7.30 1.03 -20.87
C PHE A 665 7.65 1.89 -19.65
N ALA A 666 8.66 1.50 -18.88
CA ALA A 666 9.15 2.27 -17.75
C ALA A 666 9.56 3.70 -18.16
N ALA A 667 10.37 3.80 -19.21
CA ALA A 667 10.84 5.09 -19.70
C ALA A 667 9.70 5.99 -20.21
N ALA A 668 8.70 5.41 -20.88
CA ALA A 668 7.53 6.15 -21.35
C ALA A 668 6.64 6.61 -20.21
N PHE A 669 6.44 5.76 -19.20
CA PHE A 669 5.72 6.11 -17.99
C PHE A 669 6.39 7.26 -17.23
N ASP A 670 7.70 7.16 -17.02
CA ASP A 670 8.50 8.23 -16.39
C ASP A 670 8.46 9.56 -17.17
N ALA A 671 8.45 9.48 -18.49
CA ALA A 671 8.32 10.69 -19.31
C ALA A 671 6.94 11.35 -19.18
N ALA A 672 5.87 10.53 -19.07
CA ALA A 672 4.50 11.02 -18.94
C ALA A 672 4.23 11.59 -17.54
N THR A 673 4.86 11.06 -16.49
CA THR A 673 4.71 11.58 -15.13
C THR A 673 5.47 12.90 -14.88
N LYS A 674 6.50 13.17 -15.70
CA LYS A 674 7.32 14.39 -15.60
C LYS A 674 6.87 15.52 -16.55
N GLY A 675 5.90 15.30 -17.40
CA GLY A 675 5.33 16.25 -18.36
C GLY A 675 4.06 16.84 -17.92
#